data_f8241f72a040b50947233ce8ba73927d
#
_entry.id   f8241f72a040b50947233ce8ba73927d
#
_cell.length_a   1.000
_cell.length_b   1.000
_cell.length_c   1.000
_cell.angle_alpha   90.00
_cell.angle_beta   90.00
_cell.angle_gamma   90.00
#
_symmetry.space_group_name_H-M   'P 1'
#
loop_
_entity.id
_entity.type
_entity.pdbx_description
1 polymer ?
#
loop_
_entity_poly.entity_id
_entity_poly.type
_entity_poly.pdbx_seq_one_letter_code
_entity_poly.pdbx_strand_id
1 'polypeptide(L)'
;MNPEELLDALDPDQRAVATQVAGPLAVLAGAGTGKTRAITYRIAYGAAVGAVDPSNVLAVTFTQRAAFEMRHRLAQLGVPKAQARTFHSAALRQLRHFWPTVVGGPLPDVIPHKASLVAASAARLGIAIDRTNVRDIAAEVEWAKVSMIDAAHYAASVARLRRDVPAGLDAGDMARLLDVYEDAKNERGVIDFEDILIYLCGMLQERADVASIVRKQYRSFVVDEFQDVNLLQARLLDLWLGGRHDVCVVGDVAQTIYSFTGASPDYLTGFGRKHPGARVVELTRDYRSTPQIVTLANDVLARATQREGTVRLSSQRDGGAHVGYCTYDDDHAEAAGVAAQIADLVAGGVQPHNIAVLMRTNGQSQAFEEALGHRGIPVAVAGGKPFFARDDVRTAISRLRAAAAAAQEGALGELVRDVLSGVGWAPDAPSGQAGSERWSNMNAIVGWADDSHADTLAAFVAELDERIAYQVEPDKAGVELATIHAAKGLEWDAVFLVGLSEGLLPISYAKTPEAREEERRLLYVAVTRARDLLTLSWARSRGADGRGKRKRSRLLDGIWPQERGVGAPKKKVRASTRALNHAFEEEASPQAIDLFARLKAWRLAVSRQAGVPPFAVFTDQTLRDIAVAMPKNTTQLRVIRGIGDVKVQRFAAPVLALVRGEEVVVDEEA
;
A
#
# COMPACT_ATOMS: atom_id res chain seq x y z
N MET A 1 32.85 16.25 -6.63
CA MET A 1 32.87 14.97 -7.39
C MET A 1 33.19 15.30 -8.82
N ASN A 2 34.08 14.52 -9.46
CA ASN A 2 34.46 14.74 -10.86
C ASN A 2 33.23 14.44 -11.78
N PRO A 3 32.90 15.30 -12.76
CA PRO A 3 31.82 15.06 -13.71
C PRO A 3 31.95 13.72 -14.45
N GLU A 4 33.16 13.29 -14.83
CA GLU A 4 33.36 12.01 -15.50
C GLU A 4 33.04 10.80 -14.62
N GLU A 5 33.47 10.83 -13.36
CA GLU A 5 33.15 9.77 -12.37
C GLU A 5 31.65 9.60 -12.16
N LEU A 6 30.88 10.71 -12.19
CA LEU A 6 29.43 10.65 -12.12
C LEU A 6 28.83 9.93 -13.32
N LEU A 7 29.38 10.18 -14.53
CA LEU A 7 28.86 9.54 -15.75
C LEU A 7 29.30 8.08 -15.87
N ASP A 8 30.47 7.69 -15.38
CA ASP A 8 30.97 6.32 -15.42
C ASP A 8 30.16 5.36 -14.54
N ALA A 9 29.48 5.90 -13.54
CA ALA A 9 28.54 5.14 -12.71
C ALA A 9 27.19 4.83 -13.39
N LEU A 10 26.93 5.34 -14.60
CA LEU A 10 25.65 5.27 -15.29
C LEU A 10 25.74 4.42 -16.56
N ASP A 11 24.67 3.72 -16.86
CA ASP A 11 24.47 3.08 -18.15
C ASP A 11 24.26 4.15 -19.27
N PRO A 12 24.31 3.76 -20.56
CA PRO A 12 24.16 4.72 -21.65
C PRO A 12 22.85 5.49 -21.65
N ASP A 13 21.72 4.88 -21.24
CA ASP A 13 20.41 5.55 -21.22
C ASP A 13 20.33 6.53 -20.02
N GLN A 14 20.79 6.11 -18.86
CA GLN A 14 20.90 6.95 -17.67
C GLN A 14 21.88 8.12 -17.89
N ARG A 15 23.00 7.87 -18.60
CA ARG A 15 23.97 8.88 -19.00
C ARG A 15 23.34 9.91 -19.94
N ALA A 16 22.48 9.47 -20.88
CA ALA A 16 21.76 10.39 -21.75
C ALA A 16 20.80 11.32 -20.97
N VAL A 17 20.18 10.81 -19.90
CA VAL A 17 19.38 11.65 -18.96
C VAL A 17 20.27 12.60 -18.18
N ALA A 18 21.38 12.12 -17.62
CA ALA A 18 22.27 12.91 -16.76
C ALA A 18 22.91 14.08 -17.52
N THR A 19 23.32 13.88 -18.78
CA THR A 19 23.99 14.89 -19.60
C THR A 19 23.03 15.95 -20.15
N GLN A 20 21.72 15.70 -20.20
CA GLN A 20 20.72 16.69 -20.63
C GLN A 20 20.38 17.63 -19.47
N VAL A 21 21.28 18.54 -19.13
CA VAL A 21 21.17 19.40 -17.93
C VAL A 21 20.19 20.57 -18.07
N ALA A 22 19.85 20.99 -19.30
CA ALA A 22 18.96 22.11 -19.58
C ALA A 22 17.85 21.74 -20.57
N GLY A 23 16.76 22.52 -20.56
CA GLY A 23 15.62 22.33 -21.42
C GLY A 23 14.65 21.21 -20.97
N PRO A 24 13.53 21.06 -21.68
CA PRO A 24 12.51 20.08 -21.30
C PRO A 24 12.94 18.66 -21.65
N LEU A 25 12.82 17.78 -20.67
CA LEU A 25 13.18 16.35 -20.79
C LEU A 25 12.07 15.48 -20.24
N ALA A 26 11.59 14.53 -21.03
CA ALA A 26 10.74 13.44 -20.57
C ALA A 26 11.53 12.13 -20.53
N VAL A 27 11.48 11.43 -19.41
CA VAL A 27 12.11 10.13 -19.23
C VAL A 27 11.02 9.08 -19.06
N LEU A 28 10.85 8.24 -20.07
CA LEU A 28 9.95 7.09 -20.01
C LEU A 28 10.75 5.92 -19.45
N ALA A 29 10.40 5.45 -18.28
CA ALA A 29 11.26 4.53 -17.56
C ALA A 29 10.44 3.41 -16.93
N GLY A 30 10.69 2.18 -17.33
CA GLY A 30 10.02 1.02 -16.76
C GLY A 30 10.42 0.75 -15.30
N ALA A 31 9.80 -0.28 -14.72
CA ALA A 31 10.17 -0.71 -13.37
C ALA A 31 11.63 -1.18 -13.31
N GLY A 32 12.31 -0.96 -12.19
CA GLY A 32 13.68 -1.46 -11.96
C GLY A 32 14.79 -0.79 -12.78
N THR A 33 14.49 0.23 -13.60
CA THR A 33 15.46 0.86 -14.52
C THR A 33 16.32 1.96 -13.88
N GLY A 34 16.17 2.19 -12.57
CA GLY A 34 16.97 3.21 -11.89
C GLY A 34 16.53 4.65 -12.17
N LYS A 35 15.22 4.90 -12.35
CA LYS A 35 14.61 6.25 -12.52
C LYS A 35 15.24 7.30 -11.60
N THR A 36 15.11 7.07 -10.31
CA THR A 36 15.60 8.00 -9.27
C THR A 36 17.12 8.19 -9.33
N ARG A 37 17.88 7.14 -9.71
CA ARG A 37 19.32 7.24 -9.95
C ARG A 37 19.61 8.19 -11.11
N ALA A 38 18.97 8.02 -12.25
CA ALA A 38 19.20 8.85 -13.43
C ALA A 38 18.95 10.35 -13.14
N ILE A 39 17.85 10.69 -12.45
CA ILE A 39 17.50 12.09 -12.17
C ILE A 39 18.39 12.72 -11.05
N THR A 40 18.79 11.96 -10.03
CA THR A 40 19.69 12.47 -8.99
C THR A 40 21.09 12.72 -9.55
N TYR A 41 21.60 11.84 -10.43
CA TYR A 41 22.86 12.03 -11.13
C TYR A 41 22.79 13.18 -12.15
N ARG A 42 21.63 13.42 -12.80
CA ARG A 42 21.42 14.61 -13.64
C ARG A 42 21.61 15.90 -12.85
N ILE A 43 21.04 15.99 -11.65
CA ILE A 43 21.18 17.15 -10.77
C ILE A 43 22.65 17.30 -10.35
N ALA A 44 23.29 16.21 -9.92
CA ALA A 44 24.69 16.23 -9.49
C ALA A 44 25.65 16.58 -10.63
N TYR A 45 25.47 16.01 -11.81
CA TYR A 45 26.26 16.31 -13.00
C TYR A 45 26.07 17.77 -13.43
N GLY A 46 24.82 18.27 -13.50
CA GLY A 46 24.52 19.66 -13.83
C GLY A 46 25.19 20.67 -12.88
N ALA A 47 25.26 20.33 -11.60
CA ALA A 47 26.00 21.12 -10.59
C ALA A 47 27.50 21.04 -10.80
N ALA A 48 28.05 19.86 -11.06
CA ALA A 48 29.49 19.65 -11.24
C ALA A 48 30.07 20.38 -12.48
N VAL A 49 29.28 20.47 -13.58
CA VAL A 49 29.67 21.23 -14.78
C VAL A 49 29.27 22.72 -14.72
N GLY A 50 28.67 23.16 -13.60
CA GLY A 50 28.27 24.57 -13.42
C GLY A 50 27.05 25.00 -14.23
N ALA A 51 26.32 24.08 -14.83
CA ALA A 51 25.10 24.36 -15.60
C ALA A 51 23.87 24.62 -14.73
N VAL A 52 23.86 24.09 -13.51
CA VAL A 52 22.73 24.17 -12.56
C VAL A 52 23.26 24.57 -11.18
N ASP A 53 22.64 25.58 -10.56
CA ASP A 53 22.85 25.86 -9.14
C ASP A 53 21.92 24.93 -8.32
N PRO A 54 22.48 24.02 -7.50
CA PRO A 54 21.68 23.10 -6.70
C PRO A 54 20.67 23.77 -5.78
N SER A 55 20.95 25.00 -5.30
CA SER A 55 20.03 25.74 -4.43
C SER A 55 18.74 26.19 -5.15
N ASN A 56 18.77 26.23 -6.48
CA ASN A 56 17.65 26.62 -7.34
C ASN A 56 16.93 25.41 -7.95
N VAL A 57 17.27 24.18 -7.53
CA VAL A 57 16.60 22.95 -7.97
C VAL A 57 15.49 22.59 -7.00
N LEU A 58 14.30 22.28 -7.53
CA LEU A 58 13.22 21.62 -6.82
C LEU A 58 12.94 20.28 -7.47
N ALA A 59 13.32 19.20 -6.78
CA ALA A 59 12.95 17.86 -7.14
C ALA A 59 11.63 17.50 -6.41
N VAL A 60 10.64 17.07 -7.17
CA VAL A 60 9.30 16.78 -6.66
C VAL A 60 8.98 15.30 -6.82
N THR A 61 8.44 14.69 -5.78
CA THR A 61 8.01 13.29 -5.79
C THR A 61 6.66 13.12 -5.09
N PHE A 62 6.10 11.90 -5.12
CA PHE A 62 4.76 11.65 -4.59
C PHE A 62 4.72 11.39 -3.08
N THR A 63 5.71 10.69 -2.53
CA THR A 63 5.72 10.27 -1.13
C THR A 63 6.81 10.94 -0.33
N GLN A 64 6.58 11.14 0.97
CA GLN A 64 7.58 11.70 1.87
C GLN A 64 8.83 10.80 1.94
N ARG A 65 8.65 9.47 1.94
CA ARG A 65 9.74 8.50 1.90
C ARG A 65 10.63 8.71 0.67
N ALA A 66 10.04 8.80 -0.53
CA ALA A 66 10.80 9.03 -1.76
C ALA A 66 11.54 10.40 -1.74
N ALA A 67 10.91 11.44 -1.17
CA ALA A 67 11.57 12.73 -1.00
C ALA A 67 12.78 12.66 -0.04
N PHE A 68 12.66 11.90 1.04
CA PHE A 68 13.75 11.64 1.98
C PHE A 68 14.90 10.87 1.31
N GLU A 69 14.60 9.75 0.66
CA GLU A 69 15.60 8.93 -0.05
C GLU A 69 16.31 9.74 -1.14
N MET A 70 15.58 10.57 -1.88
CA MET A 70 16.14 11.43 -2.91
C MET A 70 17.10 12.47 -2.32
N ARG A 71 16.74 13.11 -1.20
CA ARG A 71 17.63 14.06 -0.51
C ARG A 71 18.91 13.40 0.01
N HIS A 72 18.75 12.24 0.64
CA HIS A 72 19.90 11.48 1.13
C HIS A 72 20.86 11.14 -0.02
N ARG A 73 20.35 10.66 -1.13
CA ARG A 73 21.15 10.37 -2.33
C ARG A 73 21.79 11.61 -2.93
N LEU A 74 21.08 12.74 -3.00
CA LEU A 74 21.65 14.01 -3.45
C LEU A 74 22.78 14.51 -2.54
N ALA A 75 22.65 14.34 -1.22
CA ALA A 75 23.70 14.67 -0.28
C ALA A 75 24.95 13.79 -0.49
N GLN A 76 24.78 12.49 -0.68
CA GLN A 76 25.89 11.56 -1.02
C GLN A 76 26.57 11.91 -2.34
N LEU A 77 25.82 12.46 -3.30
CA LEU A 77 26.37 12.95 -4.58
C LEU A 77 26.97 14.36 -4.50
N GLY A 78 27.12 14.93 -3.30
CA GLY A 78 27.74 16.22 -3.06
C GLY A 78 26.88 17.44 -3.38
N VAL A 79 25.55 17.26 -3.51
CA VAL A 79 24.61 18.36 -3.81
C VAL A 79 23.51 18.50 -2.73
N PRO A 80 23.86 18.66 -1.42
CA PRO A 80 22.90 18.69 -0.33
C PRO A 80 21.96 19.92 -0.36
N LYS A 81 22.30 20.96 -1.14
CA LYS A 81 21.47 22.17 -1.28
C LYS A 81 20.26 21.97 -2.20
N ALA A 82 20.25 20.95 -3.04
CA ALA A 82 19.11 20.65 -3.90
C ALA A 82 17.92 20.18 -3.04
N GLN A 83 16.74 20.78 -3.28
CA GLN A 83 15.57 20.49 -2.49
C GLN A 83 14.78 19.32 -3.11
N ALA A 84 14.51 18.27 -2.32
CA ALA A 84 13.60 17.21 -2.70
C ALA A 84 12.39 17.21 -1.75
N ARG A 85 11.17 17.30 -2.30
CA ARG A 85 9.92 17.45 -1.55
C ARG A 85 8.76 16.76 -2.29
N THR A 86 7.64 16.53 -1.57
CA THR A 86 6.37 16.25 -2.25
C THR A 86 5.73 17.57 -2.74
N PHE A 87 4.79 17.48 -3.71
CA PHE A 87 4.02 18.65 -4.15
C PHE A 87 3.43 19.42 -2.97
N HIS A 88 2.74 18.73 -2.07
CA HIS A 88 2.10 19.33 -0.90
C HIS A 88 3.10 19.94 0.09
N SER A 89 4.23 19.27 0.36
CA SER A 89 5.21 19.83 1.29
C SER A 89 5.93 21.05 0.73
N ALA A 90 6.17 21.10 -0.58
CA ALA A 90 6.73 22.26 -1.26
C ALA A 90 5.72 23.43 -1.24
N ALA A 91 4.44 23.14 -1.54
CA ALA A 91 3.35 24.12 -1.53
C ALA A 91 3.08 24.68 -0.12
N LEU A 92 2.97 23.81 0.88
CA LEU A 92 2.73 24.22 2.27
C LEU A 92 3.84 25.14 2.80
N ARG A 93 5.10 24.86 2.46
CA ARG A 93 6.23 25.73 2.82
C ARG A 93 6.08 27.12 2.21
N GLN A 94 5.69 27.20 0.93
CA GLN A 94 5.49 28.47 0.24
C GLN A 94 4.28 29.22 0.82
N LEU A 95 3.15 28.53 1.07
CA LEU A 95 2.00 29.14 1.72
C LEU A 95 2.34 29.70 3.09
N ARG A 96 3.01 28.94 3.96
CA ARG A 96 3.42 29.45 5.28
C ARG A 96 4.30 30.70 5.22
N HIS A 97 5.10 30.83 4.17
CA HIS A 97 5.96 32.00 3.98
C HIS A 97 5.18 33.22 3.51
N PHE A 98 4.28 33.05 2.52
CA PHE A 98 3.61 34.18 1.89
C PHE A 98 2.25 34.53 2.52
N TRP A 99 1.59 33.58 3.16
CA TRP A 99 0.23 33.77 3.70
C TRP A 99 0.10 34.99 4.62
N PRO A 100 0.98 35.21 5.61
CA PRO A 100 0.85 36.37 6.50
C PRO A 100 0.91 37.72 5.77
N THR A 101 1.66 37.78 4.67
CA THR A 101 1.84 39.00 3.88
C THR A 101 0.74 39.22 2.85
N VAL A 102 0.20 38.14 2.27
CA VAL A 102 -0.76 38.21 1.16
C VAL A 102 -2.21 38.20 1.65
N VAL A 103 -2.52 37.33 2.62
CA VAL A 103 -3.88 37.13 3.14
C VAL A 103 -4.06 37.81 4.50
N GLY A 104 -3.00 37.83 5.31
CA GLY A 104 -3.05 38.31 6.70
C GLY A 104 -3.31 37.19 7.70
N GLY A 105 -2.78 37.35 8.92
CA GLY A 105 -2.92 36.34 9.97
C GLY A 105 -2.13 35.03 9.71
N PRO A 106 -2.27 34.03 10.56
CA PRO A 106 -1.64 32.73 10.39
C PRO A 106 -2.35 31.90 9.31
N LEU A 107 -1.60 30.99 8.66
CA LEU A 107 -2.21 29.98 7.79
C LEU A 107 -3.15 29.09 8.64
N PRO A 108 -4.39 28.84 8.19
CA PRO A 108 -5.30 27.92 8.85
C PRO A 108 -4.71 26.52 9.06
N ASP A 109 -5.16 25.82 10.10
CA ASP A 109 -4.71 24.47 10.38
C ASP A 109 -5.20 23.48 9.33
N VAL A 110 -4.30 22.59 8.92
CA VAL A 110 -4.64 21.52 7.97
C VAL A 110 -5.27 20.36 8.71
N ILE A 111 -6.51 19.99 8.35
CA ILE A 111 -7.16 18.83 8.94
C ILE A 111 -6.54 17.53 8.41
N PRO A 112 -6.24 16.58 9.30
CA PRO A 112 -5.65 15.29 8.89
C PRO A 112 -6.65 14.35 8.20
N HIS A 113 -7.94 14.48 8.50
CA HIS A 113 -8.99 13.58 8.02
C HIS A 113 -10.28 14.32 7.70
N LYS A 114 -10.81 14.12 6.50
CA LYS A 114 -12.06 14.72 6.01
C LYS A 114 -13.34 14.09 6.60
N ALA A 115 -13.25 12.83 7.07
CA ALA A 115 -14.42 12.00 7.40
C ALA A 115 -15.41 12.67 8.37
N SER A 116 -14.91 13.34 9.39
CA SER A 116 -15.78 14.03 10.39
C SER A 116 -16.52 15.23 9.79
N LEU A 117 -15.87 15.98 8.89
CA LEU A 117 -16.51 17.09 8.18
C LEU A 117 -17.52 16.60 7.16
N VAL A 118 -17.20 15.57 6.38
CA VAL A 118 -18.13 14.93 5.44
C VAL A 118 -19.38 14.43 6.18
N ALA A 119 -19.21 13.73 7.30
CA ALA A 119 -20.34 13.26 8.10
C ALA A 119 -21.20 14.43 8.64
N ALA A 120 -20.58 15.50 9.11
CA ALA A 120 -21.28 16.70 9.58
C ALA A 120 -22.03 17.41 8.45
N SER A 121 -21.43 17.51 7.25
CA SER A 121 -22.06 18.11 6.06
C SER A 121 -23.26 17.31 5.57
N ALA A 122 -23.13 15.98 5.52
CA ALA A 122 -24.24 15.10 5.17
C ALA A 122 -25.40 15.21 6.17
N ALA A 123 -25.10 15.26 7.48
CA ALA A 123 -26.11 15.45 8.52
C ALA A 123 -26.85 16.80 8.39
N ARG A 124 -26.18 17.91 8.04
CA ARG A 124 -26.79 19.21 7.76
C ARG A 124 -27.78 19.15 6.60
N LEU A 125 -27.52 18.29 5.61
CA LEU A 125 -28.39 18.09 4.45
C LEU A 125 -29.46 17.02 4.67
N GLY A 126 -29.50 16.36 5.83
CA GLY A 126 -30.41 15.25 6.12
C GLY A 126 -30.10 13.97 5.34
N ILE A 127 -28.88 13.86 4.81
CA ILE A 127 -28.43 12.69 4.06
C ILE A 127 -27.94 11.61 5.05
N ALA A 128 -28.62 10.45 5.04
CA ALA A 128 -28.22 9.30 5.87
C ALA A 128 -27.03 8.57 5.23
N ILE A 129 -25.89 8.54 5.92
CA ILE A 129 -24.66 7.87 5.44
C ILE A 129 -24.10 6.96 6.54
N ASP A 130 -23.60 5.80 6.14
CA ASP A 130 -22.84 4.90 7.00
C ASP A 130 -21.32 5.20 6.92
N ARG A 131 -20.52 4.43 7.68
CA ARG A 131 -19.05 4.61 7.69
C ARG A 131 -18.38 4.35 6.33
N THR A 132 -18.94 3.45 5.54
CA THR A 132 -18.42 3.13 4.19
C THR A 132 -18.71 4.29 3.26
N ASN A 133 -19.95 4.79 3.28
CA ASN A 133 -20.39 5.91 2.48
C ASN A 133 -19.60 7.20 2.80
N VAL A 134 -19.30 7.45 4.08
CA VAL A 134 -18.43 8.59 4.48
C VAL A 134 -17.08 8.56 3.78
N ARG A 135 -16.47 7.38 3.70
CA ARG A 135 -15.16 7.21 3.05
C ARG A 135 -15.25 7.44 1.54
N ASP A 136 -16.28 6.90 0.90
CA ASP A 136 -16.47 7.01 -0.54
C ASP A 136 -16.78 8.47 -0.93
N ILE A 137 -17.60 9.17 -0.14
CA ILE A 137 -17.88 10.60 -0.32
C ILE A 137 -16.61 11.43 -0.09
N ALA A 138 -15.79 11.12 0.93
CA ALA A 138 -14.54 11.82 1.16
C ALA A 138 -13.56 11.68 -0.02
N ALA A 139 -13.50 10.50 -0.64
CA ALA A 139 -12.71 10.28 -1.85
C ALA A 139 -13.26 11.05 -3.06
N GLU A 140 -14.59 11.22 -3.15
CA GLU A 140 -15.21 12.01 -4.20
C GLU A 140 -14.98 13.52 -4.02
N VAL A 141 -15.01 14.03 -2.78
CA VAL A 141 -14.58 15.41 -2.46
C VAL A 141 -13.14 15.63 -2.92
N GLU A 142 -12.23 14.70 -2.60
CA GLU A 142 -10.85 14.77 -3.05
C GLU A 142 -10.74 14.80 -4.57
N TRP A 143 -11.41 13.86 -5.25
CA TRP A 143 -11.42 13.82 -6.71
C TRP A 143 -11.93 15.10 -7.35
N ALA A 144 -13.03 15.67 -6.86
CA ALA A 144 -13.58 16.92 -7.38
C ALA A 144 -12.55 18.06 -7.24
N LYS A 145 -11.91 18.20 -6.08
CA LYS A 145 -10.92 19.25 -5.81
C LYS A 145 -9.65 19.10 -6.65
N VAL A 146 -9.08 17.91 -6.76
CA VAL A 146 -7.87 17.68 -7.60
C VAL A 146 -8.16 17.80 -9.09
N SER A 147 -9.42 17.59 -9.50
CA SER A 147 -9.92 17.81 -10.85
C SER A 147 -10.34 19.26 -11.11
N MET A 148 -10.20 20.15 -10.10
CA MET A 148 -10.59 21.56 -10.16
C MET A 148 -12.08 21.75 -10.54
N ILE A 149 -12.94 20.88 -10.01
CA ILE A 149 -14.40 20.91 -10.22
C ILE A 149 -15.05 21.41 -8.93
N ASP A 150 -15.69 22.58 -9.02
CA ASP A 150 -16.50 23.12 -7.93
C ASP A 150 -17.92 22.51 -7.91
N ALA A 151 -18.70 22.82 -6.88
CA ALA A 151 -20.05 22.32 -6.71
C ALA A 151 -20.98 22.71 -7.88
N ALA A 152 -20.85 23.94 -8.40
CA ALA A 152 -21.69 24.45 -9.50
C ALA A 152 -21.48 23.64 -10.80
N HIS A 153 -20.26 23.17 -11.04
CA HIS A 153 -19.90 22.43 -12.25
C HIS A 153 -19.89 20.90 -12.05
N TYR A 154 -20.10 20.41 -10.82
CA TYR A 154 -19.97 18.99 -10.49
C TYR A 154 -20.91 18.10 -11.31
N ALA A 155 -22.22 18.37 -11.30
CA ALA A 155 -23.21 17.54 -12.00
C ALA A 155 -22.93 17.42 -13.50
N ALA A 156 -22.58 18.54 -14.15
CA ALA A 156 -22.25 18.55 -15.58
C ALA A 156 -20.95 17.77 -15.87
N SER A 157 -19.95 17.88 -14.99
CA SER A 157 -18.67 17.18 -15.13
C SER A 157 -18.81 15.68 -14.96
N VAL A 158 -19.54 15.21 -13.95
CA VAL A 158 -19.81 13.79 -13.70
C VAL A 158 -20.57 13.18 -14.88
N ALA A 159 -21.59 13.86 -15.41
CA ALA A 159 -22.34 13.41 -16.59
C ALA A 159 -21.44 13.29 -17.83
N ARG A 160 -20.61 14.31 -18.10
CA ARG A 160 -19.64 14.31 -19.21
C ARG A 160 -18.61 13.18 -19.09
N LEU A 161 -18.08 12.94 -17.89
CA LEU A 161 -17.06 11.93 -17.63
C LEU A 161 -17.65 10.53 -17.42
N ARG A 162 -18.98 10.39 -17.41
CA ARG A 162 -19.69 9.14 -17.11
C ARG A 162 -19.22 8.51 -15.80
N ARG A 163 -19.01 9.35 -14.78
CA ARG A 163 -18.54 8.93 -13.47
C ARG A 163 -19.73 8.56 -12.58
N ASP A 164 -19.63 7.44 -11.91
CA ASP A 164 -20.63 7.03 -10.91
C ASP A 164 -20.49 7.90 -9.65
N VAL A 165 -21.61 8.44 -9.16
CA VAL A 165 -21.65 9.18 -7.89
C VAL A 165 -21.69 8.17 -6.74
N PRO A 166 -20.85 8.34 -5.70
CA PRO A 166 -20.77 7.38 -4.61
C PRO A 166 -22.01 7.42 -3.69
N ALA A 167 -22.11 6.39 -2.83
CA ALA A 167 -23.10 6.29 -1.76
C ALA A 167 -24.58 6.29 -2.25
N GLY A 168 -24.83 6.05 -3.54
CA GLY A 168 -26.16 6.11 -4.12
C GLY A 168 -26.78 7.49 -4.18
N LEU A 169 -25.97 8.55 -4.01
CA LEU A 169 -26.41 9.93 -4.13
C LEU A 169 -26.64 10.29 -5.60
N ASP A 170 -27.54 11.25 -5.84
CA ASP A 170 -27.57 11.92 -7.12
C ASP A 170 -26.48 13.01 -7.23
N ALA A 171 -26.22 13.46 -8.45
CA ALA A 171 -25.17 14.45 -8.69
C ALA A 171 -25.47 15.82 -8.06
N GLY A 172 -26.76 16.16 -7.88
CA GLY A 172 -27.20 17.38 -7.23
C GLY A 172 -27.00 17.34 -5.72
N ASP A 173 -27.30 16.20 -5.09
CA ASP A 173 -27.04 15.98 -3.66
C ASP A 173 -25.55 16.03 -3.34
N MET A 174 -24.72 15.40 -4.19
CA MET A 174 -23.29 15.47 -4.03
C MET A 174 -22.73 16.89 -4.24
N ALA A 175 -23.27 17.64 -5.21
CA ALA A 175 -22.89 19.04 -5.42
C ALA A 175 -23.21 19.90 -4.19
N ARG A 176 -24.43 19.75 -3.61
CA ARG A 176 -24.80 20.45 -2.36
C ARG A 176 -23.90 20.05 -1.18
N LEU A 177 -23.51 18.76 -1.12
CA LEU A 177 -22.62 18.30 -0.08
C LEU A 177 -21.22 18.91 -0.21
N LEU A 178 -20.71 19.11 -1.44
CA LEU A 178 -19.46 19.83 -1.69
C LEU A 178 -19.52 21.27 -1.17
N ASP A 179 -20.60 22.04 -1.44
CA ASP A 179 -20.76 23.39 -0.92
C ASP A 179 -20.81 23.42 0.62
N VAL A 180 -21.65 22.59 1.22
CA VAL A 180 -21.78 22.52 2.69
C VAL A 180 -20.48 22.06 3.34
N TYR A 181 -19.68 21.22 2.67
CA TYR A 181 -18.37 20.82 3.16
C TYR A 181 -17.38 21.99 3.16
N GLU A 182 -17.35 22.82 2.11
CA GLU A 182 -16.51 24.01 2.05
C GLU A 182 -16.94 25.03 3.12
N ASP A 183 -18.26 25.26 3.28
CA ASP A 183 -18.80 26.13 4.34
C ASP A 183 -18.38 25.65 5.72
N ALA A 184 -18.47 24.33 5.99
CA ALA A 184 -18.08 23.75 7.27
C ALA A 184 -16.57 23.90 7.58
N LYS A 185 -15.71 23.90 6.58
CA LYS A 185 -14.28 24.22 6.74
C LYS A 185 -14.09 25.69 7.09
N ASN A 186 -14.73 26.58 6.33
CA ASN A 186 -14.64 28.03 6.54
C ASN A 186 -15.12 28.42 7.94
N GLU A 187 -16.25 27.87 8.42
CA GLU A 187 -16.78 28.10 9.76
C GLU A 187 -15.81 27.68 10.88
N ARG A 188 -15.04 26.62 10.64
CA ARG A 188 -14.04 26.10 11.59
C ARG A 188 -12.68 26.76 11.44
N GLY A 189 -12.45 27.58 10.45
CA GLY A 189 -11.16 28.19 10.16
C GLY A 189 -10.06 27.15 9.84
N VAL A 190 -10.41 26.10 9.14
CA VAL A 190 -9.49 25.01 8.77
C VAL A 190 -9.43 24.79 7.26
N ILE A 191 -8.36 24.16 6.81
CA ILE A 191 -8.17 23.77 5.39
C ILE A 191 -7.93 22.26 5.30
N ASP A 192 -8.26 21.67 4.16
CA ASP A 192 -7.91 20.29 3.88
C ASP A 192 -6.60 20.18 3.07
N PHE A 193 -6.23 18.97 2.74
CA PHE A 193 -4.95 18.69 2.10
C PHE A 193 -4.89 19.25 0.67
N GLU A 194 -5.98 19.23 -0.08
CA GLU A 194 -6.05 19.77 -1.45
C GLU A 194 -6.03 21.30 -1.47
N ASP A 195 -6.58 21.94 -0.42
CA ASP A 195 -6.56 23.42 -0.32
C ASP A 195 -5.14 23.97 -0.31
N ILE A 196 -4.16 23.22 0.19
CA ILE A 196 -2.75 23.61 0.15
C ILE A 196 -2.32 23.94 -1.28
N LEU A 197 -2.69 23.08 -2.24
CA LEU A 197 -2.34 23.30 -3.64
C LEU A 197 -3.24 24.35 -4.29
N ILE A 198 -4.55 24.35 -4.01
CA ILE A 198 -5.53 25.28 -4.55
C ILE A 198 -5.15 26.72 -4.18
N TYR A 199 -4.90 26.98 -2.89
CA TYR A 199 -4.55 28.32 -2.43
C TYR A 199 -3.21 28.80 -2.99
N LEU A 200 -2.21 27.91 -3.08
CA LEU A 200 -0.96 28.30 -3.70
C LEU A 200 -1.13 28.58 -5.20
N CYS A 201 -1.93 27.80 -5.91
CA CYS A 201 -2.24 28.06 -7.32
C CYS A 201 -2.90 29.43 -7.48
N GLY A 202 -3.92 29.76 -6.67
CA GLY A 202 -4.57 31.06 -6.67
C GLY A 202 -3.58 32.20 -6.37
N MET A 203 -2.78 32.04 -5.32
CA MET A 203 -1.77 33.03 -4.94
C MET A 203 -0.74 33.29 -6.05
N LEU A 204 -0.21 32.26 -6.70
CA LEU A 204 0.75 32.39 -7.80
C LEU A 204 0.13 32.98 -9.07
N GLN A 205 -1.18 32.81 -9.25
CA GLN A 205 -1.90 33.34 -10.41
C GLN A 205 -2.25 34.81 -10.23
N GLU A 206 -2.68 35.24 -9.06
CA GLU A 206 -3.16 36.59 -8.77
C GLU A 206 -2.06 37.55 -8.34
N ARG A 207 -0.98 37.02 -7.71
CA ARG A 207 0.11 37.83 -7.15
C ARG A 207 1.42 37.61 -7.95
N ALA A 208 1.61 38.48 -8.96
CA ALA A 208 2.80 38.45 -9.81
C ALA A 208 4.12 38.65 -9.04
N ASP A 209 4.09 39.39 -7.94
CA ASP A 209 5.23 39.59 -7.04
C ASP A 209 5.65 38.26 -6.36
N VAL A 210 4.69 37.53 -5.79
CA VAL A 210 4.91 36.21 -5.18
C VAL A 210 5.41 35.23 -6.22
N ALA A 211 4.75 35.13 -7.37
CA ALA A 211 5.16 34.27 -8.47
C ALA A 211 6.59 34.56 -8.93
N SER A 212 7.00 35.83 -8.99
CA SER A 212 8.36 36.25 -9.35
C SER A 212 9.40 35.74 -8.32
N ILE A 213 9.10 35.87 -7.01
CA ILE A 213 9.99 35.39 -5.94
C ILE A 213 10.18 33.88 -6.03
N VAL A 214 9.08 33.11 -6.14
CA VAL A 214 9.11 31.64 -6.26
C VAL A 214 9.91 31.21 -7.50
N ARG A 215 9.68 31.87 -8.65
CA ARG A 215 10.37 31.57 -9.90
C ARG A 215 11.84 31.97 -9.90
N LYS A 216 12.27 32.94 -9.10
CA LYS A 216 13.68 33.26 -8.87
C LYS A 216 14.35 32.20 -8.00
N GLN A 217 13.64 31.71 -6.99
CA GLN A 217 14.14 30.65 -6.09
C GLN A 217 14.28 29.31 -6.82
N TYR A 218 13.30 28.90 -7.60
CA TYR A 218 13.31 27.60 -8.27
C TYR A 218 13.40 27.80 -9.79
N ARG A 219 14.55 27.45 -10.36
CA ARG A 219 14.83 27.61 -11.78
C ARG A 219 14.79 26.31 -12.55
N SER A 220 15.11 25.19 -11.92
CA SER A 220 15.09 23.86 -12.52
C SER A 220 14.19 22.94 -11.71
N PHE A 221 13.32 22.21 -12.40
CA PHE A 221 12.39 21.26 -11.81
C PHE A 221 12.70 19.85 -12.27
N VAL A 222 12.62 18.90 -11.33
CA VAL A 222 12.67 17.47 -11.62
C VAL A 222 11.46 16.84 -10.96
N VAL A 223 10.61 16.16 -11.72
CA VAL A 223 9.39 15.55 -11.19
C VAL A 223 9.43 14.04 -11.40
N ASP A 224 9.51 13.31 -10.29
CA ASP A 224 9.46 11.85 -10.27
C ASP A 224 8.01 11.35 -10.24
N GLU A 225 7.77 10.11 -10.69
CA GLU A 225 6.45 9.47 -10.78
C GLU A 225 5.41 10.33 -11.53
N PHE A 226 5.81 10.98 -12.61
CA PHE A 226 4.98 11.97 -13.32
C PHE A 226 3.70 11.39 -13.90
N GLN A 227 3.60 10.07 -14.10
CA GLN A 227 2.38 9.39 -14.52
C GLN A 227 1.26 9.42 -13.46
N ASP A 228 1.57 9.75 -12.21
CA ASP A 228 0.58 9.86 -11.13
C ASP A 228 0.11 11.30 -10.87
N VAL A 229 0.60 12.26 -11.64
CA VAL A 229 0.23 13.67 -11.50
C VAL A 229 -1.24 13.88 -11.86
N ASN A 230 -1.98 14.62 -11.03
CA ASN A 230 -3.34 15.06 -11.28
C ASN A 230 -3.38 16.49 -11.88
N LEU A 231 -4.57 16.94 -12.28
CA LEU A 231 -4.76 18.26 -12.92
C LEU A 231 -4.27 19.40 -12.03
N LEU A 232 -4.58 19.39 -10.74
CA LEU A 232 -4.19 20.44 -9.80
C LEU A 232 -2.67 20.51 -9.63
N GLN A 233 -1.98 19.37 -9.53
CA GLN A 233 -0.52 19.29 -9.47
C GLN A 233 0.14 19.76 -10.79
N ALA A 234 -0.42 19.34 -11.93
CA ALA A 234 0.04 19.81 -13.24
C ALA A 234 -0.10 21.34 -13.37
N ARG A 235 -1.23 21.89 -12.91
CA ARG A 235 -1.46 23.35 -12.87
C ARG A 235 -0.45 24.06 -11.99
N LEU A 236 -0.16 23.52 -10.80
CA LEU A 236 0.84 24.11 -9.90
C LEU A 236 2.23 24.10 -10.53
N LEU A 237 2.62 22.99 -11.19
CA LEU A 237 3.90 22.91 -11.91
C LEU A 237 3.98 23.97 -13.01
N ASP A 238 2.92 24.21 -13.78
CA ASP A 238 2.86 25.24 -14.79
C ASP A 238 3.06 26.65 -14.20
N LEU A 239 2.43 26.92 -13.07
CA LEU A 239 2.57 28.20 -12.37
C LEU A 239 3.98 28.40 -11.80
N TRP A 240 4.61 27.35 -11.30
CA TRP A 240 6.01 27.39 -10.90
C TRP A 240 6.95 27.64 -12.08
N LEU A 241 6.73 26.97 -13.20
CA LEU A 241 7.50 27.15 -14.43
C LEU A 241 7.32 28.56 -14.99
N GLY A 242 6.09 29.08 -15.05
CA GLY A 242 5.81 30.42 -15.54
C GLY A 242 6.29 30.67 -16.98
N GLY A 243 6.13 29.69 -17.88
CA GLY A 243 6.54 29.74 -19.27
C GLY A 243 8.01 29.32 -19.53
N ARG A 244 8.77 28.97 -18.50
CA ARG A 244 10.11 28.39 -18.67
C ARG A 244 10.01 26.91 -19.01
N HIS A 245 11.10 26.34 -19.53
CA HIS A 245 11.15 24.98 -20.03
C HIS A 245 12.19 24.09 -19.34
N ASP A 246 12.84 24.57 -18.25
CA ASP A 246 13.82 23.79 -17.51
C ASP A 246 13.12 22.82 -16.55
N VAL A 247 12.56 21.78 -17.12
CA VAL A 247 11.84 20.73 -16.40
C VAL A 247 12.19 19.35 -16.94
N CYS A 248 12.53 18.46 -16.03
CA CYS A 248 12.72 17.04 -16.31
C CYS A 248 11.59 16.27 -15.61
N VAL A 249 10.83 15.50 -16.36
CA VAL A 249 9.82 14.60 -15.82
C VAL A 249 10.23 13.16 -16.04
N VAL A 250 10.00 12.29 -15.06
CA VAL A 250 10.25 10.86 -15.20
C VAL A 250 9.05 10.07 -14.69
N GLY A 251 8.72 9.01 -15.40
CA GLY A 251 7.60 8.16 -15.02
C GLY A 251 7.49 6.88 -15.82
N ASP A 252 6.62 6.02 -15.36
CA ASP A 252 6.24 4.76 -16.00
C ASP A 252 4.73 4.73 -16.24
N VAL A 253 4.29 4.91 -17.48
CA VAL A 253 2.87 4.86 -17.87
C VAL A 253 2.21 3.55 -17.42
N ALA A 254 2.98 2.45 -17.44
CA ALA A 254 2.49 1.15 -17.01
C ALA A 254 2.29 1.04 -15.49
N GLN A 255 2.74 2.01 -14.70
CA GLN A 255 2.53 2.10 -13.25
C GLN A 255 1.47 3.14 -12.85
N THR A 256 0.67 3.67 -13.79
CA THR A 256 -0.48 4.53 -13.46
C THR A 256 -1.61 3.67 -12.89
N ILE A 257 -1.75 3.67 -11.57
CA ILE A 257 -2.72 2.86 -10.82
C ILE A 257 -3.55 3.68 -9.83
N TYR A 258 -3.55 5.01 -9.98
CA TYR A 258 -4.28 5.97 -9.14
C TYR A 258 -5.22 6.88 -9.94
N SER A 259 -5.74 6.39 -11.09
CA SER A 259 -6.65 7.20 -11.91
C SER A 259 -7.96 7.53 -11.19
N PHE A 260 -8.39 6.70 -10.24
CA PHE A 260 -9.54 6.99 -9.38
C PHE A 260 -9.35 8.24 -8.49
N THR A 261 -8.11 8.67 -8.21
CA THR A 261 -7.79 9.92 -7.51
C THR A 261 -7.46 11.08 -8.45
N GLY A 262 -7.74 10.95 -9.76
CA GLY A 262 -7.51 12.00 -10.74
C GLY A 262 -6.15 11.99 -11.43
N ALA A 263 -5.31 10.99 -11.17
CA ALA A 263 -4.05 10.82 -11.90
C ALA A 263 -4.29 10.48 -13.37
N SER A 264 -3.48 11.07 -14.28
CA SER A 264 -3.55 10.75 -15.71
C SER A 264 -2.17 10.56 -16.32
N PRO A 265 -1.95 9.46 -17.06
CA PRO A 265 -0.72 9.26 -17.81
C PRO A 265 -0.56 10.26 -18.96
N ASP A 266 -1.63 10.97 -19.36
CA ASP A 266 -1.66 11.90 -20.48
C ASP A 266 -0.69 13.07 -20.28
N TYR A 267 -0.41 13.44 -19.01
CA TYR A 267 0.59 14.47 -18.72
C TYR A 267 2.00 14.04 -19.14
N LEU A 268 2.33 12.75 -18.97
CA LEU A 268 3.63 12.19 -19.37
C LEU A 268 3.68 11.95 -20.88
N THR A 269 2.68 11.26 -21.45
CA THR A 269 2.65 10.96 -22.90
C THR A 269 2.47 12.23 -23.75
N GLY A 270 1.74 13.21 -23.22
CA GLY A 270 1.53 14.52 -23.85
C GLY A 270 2.65 15.55 -23.59
N PHE A 271 3.68 15.21 -22.84
CA PHE A 271 4.70 16.17 -22.42
C PHE A 271 5.39 16.87 -23.60
N GLY A 272 5.75 16.14 -24.64
CA GLY A 272 6.38 16.71 -25.85
C GLY A 272 5.48 17.67 -26.61
N ARG A 273 4.16 17.45 -26.59
CA ARG A 273 3.18 18.40 -27.20
C ARG A 273 3.08 19.70 -26.39
N LYS A 274 3.16 19.60 -25.06
CA LYS A 274 3.09 20.75 -24.16
C LYS A 274 4.41 21.55 -24.11
N HIS A 275 5.53 20.87 -24.27
CA HIS A 275 6.87 21.47 -24.25
C HIS A 275 7.58 21.22 -25.58
N PRO A 276 7.40 22.11 -26.59
CA PRO A 276 8.05 21.98 -27.89
C PRO A 276 9.59 21.91 -27.75
N GLY A 277 10.20 20.96 -28.44
CA GLY A 277 11.64 20.70 -28.33
C GLY A 277 12.03 19.81 -27.17
N ALA A 278 11.07 19.23 -26.44
CA ALA A 278 11.36 18.26 -25.41
C ALA A 278 12.06 17.03 -25.97
N ARG A 279 13.16 16.64 -25.33
CA ARG A 279 13.82 15.35 -25.60
C ARG A 279 13.09 14.27 -24.84
N VAL A 280 12.88 13.13 -25.46
CA VAL A 280 12.36 11.91 -24.83
C VAL A 280 13.49 10.89 -24.74
N VAL A 281 13.72 10.34 -23.56
CA VAL A 281 14.69 9.28 -23.29
C VAL A 281 13.96 8.10 -22.66
N GLU A 282 14.22 6.89 -23.17
CA GLU A 282 13.67 5.65 -22.62
C GLU A 282 14.72 4.93 -21.76
N LEU A 283 14.36 4.55 -20.53
CA LEU A 283 15.16 3.66 -19.70
C LEU A 283 14.58 2.25 -19.80
N THR A 284 15.30 1.36 -20.46
CA THR A 284 14.83 0.01 -20.77
C THR A 284 15.51 -1.08 -19.96
N ARG A 285 16.68 -0.80 -19.35
CA ARG A 285 17.50 -1.77 -18.62
C ARG A 285 17.01 -1.95 -17.21
N ASP A 286 16.45 -3.12 -16.91
CA ASP A 286 15.98 -3.49 -15.57
C ASP A 286 17.12 -4.14 -14.76
N TYR A 287 17.47 -3.54 -13.63
CA TYR A 287 18.51 -3.99 -12.69
C TYR A 287 17.92 -4.73 -11.49
N ARG A 288 16.61 -4.75 -11.36
CA ARG A 288 15.88 -5.33 -10.22
C ARG A 288 15.58 -6.80 -10.41
N SER A 289 14.89 -7.13 -11.47
CA SER A 289 14.22 -8.41 -11.62
C SER A 289 14.97 -9.36 -12.55
N THR A 290 14.85 -10.67 -12.31
CA THR A 290 15.40 -11.70 -13.18
C THR A 290 14.76 -11.69 -14.56
N PRO A 291 15.42 -12.21 -15.62
CA PRO A 291 14.87 -12.26 -16.99
C PRO A 291 13.49 -12.92 -17.09
N GLN A 292 13.22 -13.93 -16.26
CA GLN A 292 11.95 -14.65 -16.24
C GLN A 292 10.80 -13.74 -15.77
N ILE A 293 11.05 -12.94 -14.74
CA ILE A 293 10.07 -11.97 -14.20
C ILE A 293 9.87 -10.83 -15.20
N VAL A 294 10.94 -10.31 -15.79
CA VAL A 294 10.89 -9.26 -16.83
C VAL A 294 10.12 -9.74 -18.06
N THR A 295 10.32 -10.99 -18.47
CA THR A 295 9.55 -11.57 -19.60
C THR A 295 8.07 -11.58 -19.30
N LEU A 296 7.67 -12.03 -18.11
CA LEU A 296 6.26 -12.00 -17.68
C LEU A 296 5.70 -10.57 -17.64
N ALA A 297 6.45 -9.61 -17.10
CA ALA A 297 6.05 -8.21 -17.06
C ALA A 297 5.79 -7.65 -18.48
N ASN A 298 6.71 -7.91 -19.41
CA ASN A 298 6.54 -7.55 -20.82
C ASN A 298 5.33 -8.25 -21.46
N ASP A 299 5.08 -9.52 -21.13
CA ASP A 299 3.94 -10.29 -21.64
C ASP A 299 2.60 -9.75 -21.13
N VAL A 300 2.54 -9.26 -19.89
CA VAL A 300 1.37 -8.57 -19.33
C VAL A 300 1.08 -7.29 -20.12
N LEU A 301 2.11 -6.46 -20.37
CA LEU A 301 1.97 -5.19 -21.11
C LEU A 301 1.70 -5.41 -22.61
N ALA A 302 2.25 -6.48 -23.20
CA ALA A 302 2.01 -6.81 -24.60
C ALA A 302 0.53 -7.07 -24.93
N ARG A 303 -0.30 -7.32 -23.91
CA ARG A 303 -1.75 -7.53 -24.04
C ARG A 303 -2.57 -6.29 -23.69
N ALA A 304 -1.92 -5.17 -23.35
CA ALA A 304 -2.59 -3.89 -23.13
C ALA A 304 -3.16 -3.33 -24.44
N THR A 305 -4.32 -2.70 -24.37
CA THR A 305 -4.94 -2.01 -25.51
C THR A 305 -4.30 -0.65 -25.78
N GLN A 306 -3.81 -0.01 -24.71
CA GLN A 306 -3.07 1.26 -24.77
C GLN A 306 -1.61 0.99 -24.42
N ARG A 307 -0.71 1.28 -25.37
CA ARG A 307 0.74 1.05 -25.21
C ARG A 307 1.58 2.30 -25.39
N GLU A 308 0.94 3.45 -25.68
CA GLU A 308 1.67 4.70 -25.86
C GLU A 308 2.45 5.06 -24.59
N GLY A 309 3.75 5.31 -24.73
CA GLY A 309 4.63 5.64 -23.63
C GLY A 309 5.03 4.45 -22.72
N THR A 310 4.60 3.22 -23.04
CA THR A 310 5.07 2.03 -22.31
C THR A 310 6.44 1.58 -22.83
N VAL A 311 7.32 1.19 -21.90
CA VAL A 311 8.69 0.77 -22.22
C VAL A 311 8.78 -0.75 -22.13
N ARG A 312 9.47 -1.38 -23.10
CA ARG A 312 9.81 -2.79 -23.03
C ARG A 312 11.09 -2.98 -22.23
N LEU A 313 11.00 -3.74 -21.15
CA LEU A 313 12.11 -3.99 -20.24
C LEU A 313 13.09 -5.05 -20.76
N SER A 314 14.37 -4.88 -20.44
CA SER A 314 15.44 -5.87 -20.65
C SER A 314 16.21 -6.05 -19.33
N SER A 315 16.12 -7.23 -18.74
CA SER A 315 16.85 -7.53 -17.50
C SER A 315 18.36 -7.45 -17.72
N GLN A 316 19.05 -6.86 -16.75
CA GLN A 316 20.51 -6.83 -16.70
C GLN A 316 21.07 -7.87 -15.72
N ARG A 317 20.20 -8.70 -15.17
CA ARG A 317 20.56 -9.77 -14.23
C ARG A 317 20.71 -11.10 -14.99
N ASP A 318 21.48 -12.00 -14.39
CA ASP A 318 21.58 -13.38 -14.85
C ASP A 318 20.25 -14.11 -14.70
N GLY A 319 20.13 -15.28 -15.33
CA GLY A 319 18.93 -16.13 -15.26
C GLY A 319 18.60 -16.52 -13.81
N GLY A 320 17.31 -16.49 -13.49
CA GLY A 320 16.76 -16.85 -12.18
C GLY A 320 15.81 -18.04 -12.26
N ALA A 321 15.08 -18.27 -11.17
CA ALA A 321 14.06 -19.30 -11.08
C ALA A 321 12.91 -19.04 -12.07
N HIS A 322 12.26 -20.10 -12.53
CA HIS A 322 11.03 -19.98 -13.30
C HIS A 322 9.91 -19.37 -12.44
N VAL A 323 9.05 -18.57 -13.06
CA VAL A 323 7.86 -18.08 -12.40
C VAL A 323 6.96 -19.24 -11.98
N GLY A 324 6.57 -19.28 -10.70
CA GLY A 324 5.68 -20.28 -10.15
C GLY A 324 4.22 -20.02 -10.53
N TYR A 325 3.46 -21.08 -10.84
CA TYR A 325 2.02 -20.99 -11.14
C TYR A 325 1.30 -22.06 -10.34
N CYS A 326 0.45 -21.64 -9.38
CA CYS A 326 -0.23 -22.53 -8.46
C CYS A 326 -1.75 -22.39 -8.56
N THR A 327 -2.45 -23.53 -8.59
CA THR A 327 -3.91 -23.59 -8.57
C THR A 327 -4.35 -24.35 -7.33
N TYR A 328 -5.26 -23.76 -6.56
CA TYR A 328 -5.79 -24.33 -5.32
C TYR A 328 -7.28 -24.54 -5.39
N ASP A 329 -7.81 -25.43 -4.54
CA ASP A 329 -9.24 -25.74 -4.53
C ASP A 329 -10.08 -24.60 -3.94
N ASP A 330 -9.56 -23.95 -2.87
CA ASP A 330 -10.22 -22.84 -2.17
C ASP A 330 -9.21 -21.86 -1.55
N ASP A 331 -9.70 -20.74 -1.01
CA ASP A 331 -8.87 -19.67 -0.43
C ASP A 331 -8.01 -20.15 0.76
N HIS A 332 -8.53 -21.10 1.57
CA HIS A 332 -7.75 -21.65 2.69
C HIS A 332 -6.64 -22.58 2.20
N ALA A 333 -6.90 -23.36 1.17
CA ALA A 333 -5.88 -24.19 0.54
C ALA A 333 -4.82 -23.34 -0.15
N GLU A 334 -5.19 -22.19 -0.76
CA GLU A 334 -4.26 -21.22 -1.32
C GLU A 334 -3.37 -20.65 -0.22
N ALA A 335 -3.94 -20.16 0.88
CA ALA A 335 -3.19 -19.60 1.99
C ALA A 335 -2.25 -20.63 2.64
N ALA A 336 -2.73 -21.85 2.87
CA ALA A 336 -1.91 -22.93 3.43
C ALA A 336 -0.75 -23.35 2.51
N GLY A 337 -1.00 -23.40 1.19
CA GLY A 337 0.01 -23.75 0.19
C GLY A 337 1.07 -22.67 0.01
N VAL A 338 0.68 -21.39 0.01
CA VAL A 338 1.59 -20.25 -0.03
C VAL A 338 2.43 -20.19 1.26
N ALA A 339 1.81 -20.36 2.44
CA ALA A 339 2.52 -20.38 3.71
C ALA A 339 3.52 -21.56 3.80
N ALA A 340 3.23 -22.69 3.14
CA ALA A 340 4.20 -23.81 3.06
C ALA A 340 5.43 -23.41 2.23
N GLN A 341 5.23 -22.82 1.04
CA GLN A 341 6.33 -22.37 0.20
C GLN A 341 7.18 -21.28 0.88
N ILE A 342 6.54 -20.37 1.61
CA ILE A 342 7.24 -19.34 2.39
C ILE A 342 8.08 -20.00 3.50
N ALA A 343 7.54 -21.01 4.19
CA ALA A 343 8.28 -21.75 5.22
C ALA A 343 9.54 -22.42 4.63
N ASP A 344 9.44 -23.00 3.44
CA ASP A 344 10.57 -23.60 2.75
C ASP A 344 11.63 -22.55 2.38
N LEU A 345 11.24 -21.36 1.93
CA LEU A 345 12.17 -20.26 1.64
C LEU A 345 12.87 -19.76 2.92
N VAL A 346 12.13 -19.60 4.01
CA VAL A 346 12.69 -19.16 5.30
C VAL A 346 13.67 -20.21 5.84
N ALA A 347 13.31 -21.49 5.75
CA ALA A 347 14.21 -22.59 6.10
C ALA A 347 15.46 -22.63 5.20
N GLY A 348 15.34 -22.18 3.95
CA GLY A 348 16.44 -21.99 3.00
C GLY A 348 17.28 -20.73 3.23
N GLY A 349 16.98 -19.93 4.26
CA GLY A 349 17.78 -18.77 4.67
C GLY A 349 17.27 -17.42 4.13
N VAL A 350 16.14 -17.37 3.39
CA VAL A 350 15.53 -16.11 2.95
C VAL A 350 14.91 -15.43 4.19
N GLN A 351 15.28 -14.18 4.40
CA GLN A 351 14.76 -13.43 5.53
C GLN A 351 13.28 -13.10 5.34
N PRO A 352 12.40 -13.27 6.36
CA PRO A 352 10.96 -13.01 6.24
C PRO A 352 10.61 -11.63 5.68
N HIS A 353 11.35 -10.58 6.03
CA HIS A 353 11.11 -9.21 5.55
C HIS A 353 11.44 -9.02 4.06
N ASN A 354 12.15 -9.96 3.44
CA ASN A 354 12.40 -9.99 1.99
C ASN A 354 11.33 -10.78 1.21
N ILE A 355 10.25 -11.18 1.87
CA ILE A 355 9.14 -11.93 1.28
C ILE A 355 7.86 -11.11 1.39
N ALA A 356 7.11 -11.01 0.30
CA ALA A 356 5.79 -10.39 0.31
C ALA A 356 4.70 -11.30 -0.25
N VAL A 357 3.50 -11.20 0.32
CA VAL A 357 2.26 -11.74 -0.24
C VAL A 357 1.41 -10.55 -0.69
N LEU A 358 1.25 -10.42 -2.00
CA LEU A 358 0.53 -9.31 -2.60
C LEU A 358 -0.87 -9.74 -3.03
N MET A 359 -1.86 -8.95 -2.65
CA MET A 359 -3.27 -9.22 -2.89
C MET A 359 -4.02 -7.99 -3.39
N ARG A 360 -5.22 -8.19 -3.96
CA ARG A 360 -5.99 -7.06 -4.49
C ARG A 360 -6.72 -6.27 -3.41
N THR A 361 -7.18 -6.91 -2.36
CA THR A 361 -7.95 -6.28 -1.28
C THR A 361 -7.47 -6.74 0.10
N ASN A 362 -7.54 -5.84 1.09
CA ASN A 362 -7.15 -6.16 2.47
C ASN A 362 -7.94 -7.32 3.08
N GLY A 363 -9.20 -7.55 2.64
CA GLY A 363 -10.00 -8.65 3.15
C GLY A 363 -9.47 -10.05 2.85
N GLN A 364 -8.43 -10.15 2.00
CA GLN A 364 -7.77 -11.42 1.70
C GLN A 364 -6.66 -11.75 2.72
N SER A 365 -6.13 -10.77 3.48
CA SER A 365 -4.96 -10.94 4.35
C SER A 365 -5.19 -11.96 5.47
N GLN A 366 -6.38 -11.98 6.06
CA GLN A 366 -6.67 -12.78 7.25
C GLN A 366 -6.31 -14.27 7.08
N ALA A 367 -6.65 -14.87 5.93
CA ALA A 367 -6.35 -16.28 5.68
C ALA A 367 -4.84 -16.57 5.64
N PHE A 368 -4.06 -15.62 5.09
CA PHE A 368 -2.59 -15.72 5.04
C PHE A 368 -1.95 -15.45 6.39
N GLU A 369 -2.47 -14.49 7.17
CA GLU A 369 -2.04 -14.23 8.56
C GLU A 369 -2.20 -15.49 9.42
N GLU A 370 -3.37 -16.13 9.36
CA GLU A 370 -3.65 -17.37 10.09
C GLU A 370 -2.72 -18.51 9.62
N ALA A 371 -2.54 -18.67 8.30
CA ALA A 371 -1.72 -19.76 7.74
C ALA A 371 -0.23 -19.62 8.06
N LEU A 372 0.33 -18.40 8.04
CA LEU A 372 1.70 -18.10 8.41
C LEU A 372 1.90 -18.21 9.93
N GLY A 373 0.95 -17.69 10.72
CA GLY A 373 0.95 -17.78 12.17
C GLY A 373 0.96 -19.24 12.68
N HIS A 374 0.22 -20.14 12.04
CA HIS A 374 0.26 -21.58 12.34
C HIS A 374 1.64 -22.23 12.10
N ARG A 375 2.50 -21.58 11.32
CA ARG A 375 3.87 -22.03 11.04
C ARG A 375 4.93 -21.28 11.84
N GLY A 376 4.51 -20.37 12.74
CA GLY A 376 5.40 -19.55 13.55
C GLY A 376 6.16 -18.48 12.74
N ILE A 377 5.71 -18.17 11.53
CA ILE A 377 6.34 -17.16 10.67
C ILE A 377 5.77 -15.79 11.03
N PRO A 378 6.62 -14.80 11.40
CA PRO A 378 6.15 -13.46 11.71
C PRO A 378 5.60 -12.77 10.47
N VAL A 379 4.56 -11.96 10.66
CA VAL A 379 3.84 -11.26 9.59
C VAL A 379 3.80 -9.76 9.88
N ALA A 380 4.00 -8.96 8.84
CA ALA A 380 3.81 -7.52 8.85
C ALA A 380 2.64 -7.16 7.92
N VAL A 381 1.56 -6.62 8.47
CA VAL A 381 0.38 -6.21 7.67
C VAL A 381 0.48 -4.73 7.32
N ALA A 382 0.37 -4.41 6.04
CA ALA A 382 0.31 -3.02 5.59
C ALA A 382 -1.00 -2.36 6.04
N GLY A 383 -0.91 -1.19 6.71
CA GLY A 383 -2.07 -0.44 7.20
C GLY A 383 -2.32 -0.53 8.71
N GLY A 384 -1.41 -1.10 9.49
CA GLY A 384 -1.40 -1.01 10.95
C GLY A 384 -1.15 0.42 11.46
N LYS A 385 -1.17 0.61 12.80
CA LYS A 385 -0.84 1.92 13.41
C LYS A 385 0.56 2.34 12.94
N PRO A 386 0.75 3.55 12.37
CA PRO A 386 2.05 4.01 11.89
C PRO A 386 3.12 3.86 12.97
N PHE A 387 4.34 3.52 12.60
CA PHE A 387 5.43 3.25 13.52
C PHE A 387 5.61 4.36 14.56
N PHE A 388 5.71 5.60 14.12
CA PHE A 388 5.90 6.75 15.01
C PHE A 388 4.65 7.15 15.82
N ALA A 389 3.49 6.61 15.47
CA ALA A 389 2.26 6.82 16.25
C ALA A 389 2.06 5.77 17.35
N ARG A 390 2.91 4.74 17.43
CA ARG A 390 2.89 3.70 18.46
C ARG A 390 3.37 4.28 19.79
N ASP A 391 2.72 3.91 20.88
CA ASP A 391 2.97 4.52 22.19
C ASP A 391 4.35 4.14 22.76
N ASP A 392 4.81 2.92 22.50
CA ASP A 392 6.14 2.43 22.85
C ASP A 392 7.25 3.19 22.08
N VAL A 393 7.08 3.41 20.77
CA VAL A 393 8.00 4.18 19.94
C VAL A 393 8.06 5.65 20.37
N ARG A 394 6.90 6.27 20.64
CA ARG A 394 6.83 7.64 21.14
C ARG A 394 7.57 7.79 22.46
N THR A 395 7.40 6.81 23.36
CA THR A 395 8.09 6.78 24.65
C THR A 395 9.60 6.65 24.46
N ALA A 396 10.05 5.76 23.57
CA ALA A 396 11.47 5.59 23.23
C ALA A 396 12.10 6.89 22.70
N ILE A 397 11.46 7.51 21.70
CA ILE A 397 11.93 8.77 21.11
C ILE A 397 12.00 9.90 22.15
N SER A 398 10.97 9.99 23.02
CA SER A 398 10.97 10.97 24.11
C SER A 398 12.15 10.76 25.07
N ARG A 399 12.50 9.52 25.39
CA ARG A 399 13.66 9.18 26.22
C ARG A 399 14.97 9.53 25.55
N LEU A 400 15.12 9.22 24.25
CA LEU A 400 16.31 9.57 23.47
C LEU A 400 16.50 11.09 23.40
N ARG A 401 15.42 11.88 23.21
CA ARG A 401 15.49 13.34 23.24
C ARG A 401 15.92 13.87 24.60
N ALA A 402 15.40 13.29 25.68
CA ALA A 402 15.80 13.67 27.04
C ALA A 402 17.27 13.36 27.33
N ALA A 403 17.76 12.18 26.89
CA ALA A 403 19.16 11.79 27.04
C ALA A 403 20.09 12.67 26.18
N ALA A 404 19.69 13.02 24.96
CA ALA A 404 20.43 13.94 24.10
C ALA A 404 20.58 15.34 24.72
N ALA A 405 19.52 15.83 25.37
CA ALA A 405 19.57 17.11 26.09
C ALA A 405 20.48 17.08 27.33
N ALA A 406 20.73 15.90 27.91
CA ALA A 406 21.64 15.72 29.03
C ALA A 406 23.13 15.61 28.61
N ALA A 407 23.43 15.70 27.30
CA ALA A 407 24.79 15.70 26.72
C ALA A 407 25.68 14.53 27.19
N GLN A 408 25.13 13.31 27.22
CA GLN A 408 25.89 12.11 27.61
C GLN A 408 26.97 11.81 26.58
N GLU A 409 28.19 11.52 27.06
CA GLU A 409 29.34 11.12 26.24
C GLU A 409 29.40 9.60 26.14
N GLY A 410 29.67 9.08 24.94
CA GLY A 410 29.80 7.64 24.67
C GLY A 410 29.58 7.30 23.20
N ALA A 411 29.83 6.06 22.80
CA ALA A 411 29.54 5.59 21.46
C ALA A 411 28.02 5.60 21.20
N LEU A 412 27.59 6.13 20.08
CA LEU A 412 26.18 6.35 19.74
C LEU A 412 25.33 5.09 19.97
N GLY A 413 25.75 3.94 19.41
CA GLY A 413 25.01 2.69 19.53
C GLY A 413 24.88 2.19 20.98
N GLU A 414 25.89 2.42 21.82
CA GLU A 414 25.85 2.03 23.26
C GLU A 414 24.89 2.94 24.03
N LEU A 415 24.94 4.26 23.79
CA LEU A 415 24.02 5.22 24.42
C LEU A 415 22.56 4.92 24.06
N VAL A 416 22.30 4.62 22.78
CA VAL A 416 20.94 4.30 22.33
C VAL A 416 20.44 3.00 22.97
N ARG A 417 21.27 1.95 23.05
CA ARG A 417 20.91 0.69 23.72
C ARG A 417 20.66 0.88 25.22
N ASP A 418 21.49 1.69 25.88
CA ASP A 418 21.31 1.98 27.31
C ASP A 418 19.97 2.67 27.58
N VAL A 419 19.67 3.74 26.83
CA VAL A 419 18.39 4.45 26.94
C VAL A 419 17.20 3.55 26.65
N LEU A 420 17.30 2.69 25.60
CA LEU A 420 16.19 1.83 25.20
C LEU A 420 16.03 0.59 26.10
N SER A 421 17.06 0.18 26.83
CA SER A 421 16.94 -0.85 27.87
C SER A 421 15.93 -0.45 28.94
N GLY A 422 15.89 0.83 29.31
CA GLY A 422 14.92 1.40 30.26
C GLY A 422 13.47 1.43 29.75
N VAL A 423 13.22 1.11 28.47
CA VAL A 423 11.89 1.02 27.86
C VAL A 423 11.58 -0.34 27.26
N GLY A 424 12.37 -1.36 27.60
CA GLY A 424 12.10 -2.76 27.30
C GLY A 424 12.86 -3.34 26.10
N TRP A 425 13.93 -2.72 25.66
CA TRP A 425 14.89 -3.35 24.76
C TRP A 425 15.84 -4.27 25.54
N ALA A 426 16.22 -5.39 24.94
CA ALA A 426 17.24 -6.31 25.43
C ALA A 426 18.04 -6.87 24.25
N PRO A 427 19.29 -7.35 24.45
CA PRO A 427 20.07 -7.96 23.35
C PRO A 427 19.38 -9.12 22.66
N ASP A 428 18.63 -9.93 23.44
CA ASP A 428 17.88 -11.06 22.93
C ASP A 428 16.38 -10.77 22.87
N ALA A 429 15.73 -11.26 21.81
CA ALA A 429 14.29 -11.10 21.65
C ALA A 429 13.52 -11.90 22.72
N PRO A 430 12.53 -11.28 23.41
CA PRO A 430 11.74 -11.96 24.41
C PRO A 430 10.78 -12.99 23.78
N SER A 431 10.47 -14.04 24.52
CA SER A 431 9.47 -15.03 24.12
C SER A 431 8.05 -14.47 24.37
N GLY A 432 7.19 -14.47 23.33
CA GLY A 432 5.79 -14.05 23.38
C GLY A 432 5.46 -12.89 22.44
N GLN A 433 4.24 -12.91 21.84
CA GLN A 433 3.87 -12.03 20.74
C GLN A 433 3.91 -10.53 21.09
N ALA A 434 3.34 -10.11 22.21
CA ALA A 434 3.32 -8.71 22.61
C ALA A 434 4.70 -8.15 23.03
N GLY A 435 5.53 -9.00 23.67
CA GLY A 435 6.91 -8.65 24.01
C GLY A 435 7.80 -8.55 22.78
N SER A 436 7.59 -9.43 21.80
CA SER A 436 8.33 -9.46 20.55
C SER A 436 8.05 -8.23 19.66
N GLU A 437 6.80 -7.75 19.60
CA GLU A 437 6.47 -6.53 18.80
C GLU A 437 7.13 -5.28 19.38
N ARG A 438 7.02 -5.08 20.69
CA ARG A 438 7.68 -3.95 21.38
C ARG A 438 9.18 -4.00 21.23
N TRP A 439 9.77 -5.17 21.41
CA TRP A 439 11.19 -5.39 21.22
C TRP A 439 11.63 -5.07 19.78
N SER A 440 10.87 -5.55 18.78
CA SER A 440 11.14 -5.26 17.36
C SER A 440 11.13 -3.76 17.05
N ASN A 441 10.19 -3.01 17.63
CA ASN A 441 10.13 -1.56 17.47
C ASN A 441 11.37 -0.88 18.06
N MET A 442 11.82 -1.30 19.23
CA MET A 442 13.03 -0.75 19.87
C MET A 442 14.28 -1.16 19.10
N ASN A 443 14.36 -2.42 18.67
CA ASN A 443 15.49 -2.94 17.91
C ASN A 443 15.65 -2.26 16.53
N ALA A 444 14.55 -1.83 15.92
CA ALA A 444 14.59 -1.02 14.71
C ALA A 444 15.26 0.34 14.92
N ILE A 445 15.00 1.00 16.07
CA ILE A 445 15.67 2.25 16.43
C ILE A 445 17.16 2.02 16.71
N VAL A 446 17.51 0.91 17.36
CA VAL A 446 18.91 0.50 17.57
C VAL A 446 19.61 0.29 16.22
N GLY A 447 19.00 -0.44 15.29
CA GLY A 447 19.55 -0.62 13.94
C GLY A 447 19.80 0.69 13.22
N TRP A 448 18.88 1.64 13.33
CA TRP A 448 19.11 2.98 12.74
C TRP A 448 20.31 3.73 13.39
N ALA A 449 20.55 3.53 14.69
CA ALA A 449 21.71 4.13 15.34
C ALA A 449 23.01 3.44 14.91
N ASP A 450 22.99 2.13 14.68
CA ASP A 450 24.16 1.39 14.19
C ASP A 450 24.52 1.74 12.75
N ASP A 451 23.52 2.04 11.91
CA ASP A 451 23.68 2.45 10.52
C ASP A 451 23.90 3.97 10.35
N SER A 452 23.75 4.76 11.43
CA SER A 452 23.90 6.21 11.40
C SER A 452 25.38 6.65 11.34
N HIS A 453 25.63 7.71 10.62
CA HIS A 453 26.93 8.42 10.62
C HIS A 453 26.97 9.58 11.62
N ALA A 454 25.99 9.68 12.51
CA ALA A 454 25.95 10.72 13.53
C ALA A 454 27.02 10.49 14.61
N ASP A 455 27.83 11.51 14.88
CA ASP A 455 28.88 11.43 15.89
C ASP A 455 28.34 11.58 17.32
N THR A 456 27.12 12.05 17.49
CA THR A 456 26.50 12.30 18.80
C THR A 456 25.06 11.87 18.87
N LEU A 457 24.55 11.58 20.10
CA LEU A 457 23.15 11.29 20.32
C LEU A 457 22.22 12.44 19.89
N ALA A 458 22.65 13.70 20.03
CA ALA A 458 21.88 14.85 19.59
C ALA A 458 21.73 14.91 18.05
N ALA A 459 22.80 14.58 17.31
CA ALA A 459 22.74 14.49 15.85
C ALA A 459 21.83 13.33 15.40
N PHE A 460 21.90 12.20 16.07
CA PHE A 460 21.00 11.07 15.79
C PHE A 460 19.52 11.38 16.10
N VAL A 461 19.26 12.09 17.19
CA VAL A 461 17.88 12.56 17.49
C VAL A 461 17.37 13.50 16.41
N ALA A 462 18.22 14.36 15.85
CA ALA A 462 17.84 15.20 14.71
C ALA A 462 17.51 14.36 13.46
N GLU A 463 18.27 13.28 13.17
CA GLU A 463 17.95 12.33 12.12
C GLU A 463 16.60 11.63 12.39
N LEU A 464 16.34 11.21 13.64
CA LEU A 464 15.03 10.62 14.02
C LEU A 464 13.88 11.62 13.82
N ASP A 465 14.07 12.89 14.18
CA ASP A 465 13.07 13.93 13.97
C ASP A 465 12.80 14.18 12.49
N GLU A 466 13.82 14.06 11.66
CA GLU A 466 13.66 14.08 10.22
C GLU A 466 12.89 12.86 9.69
N ARG A 467 13.22 11.64 10.16
CA ARG A 467 12.48 10.41 9.83
C ARG A 467 11.00 10.50 10.24
N ILE A 468 10.71 11.07 11.42
CA ILE A 468 9.36 11.33 11.88
C ILE A 468 8.63 12.31 10.96
N ALA A 469 9.25 13.42 10.62
CA ALA A 469 8.69 14.43 9.74
C ALA A 469 8.36 13.89 8.33
N TYR A 470 9.14 12.90 7.87
CA TYR A 470 8.95 12.25 6.57
C TYR A 470 8.26 10.88 6.65
N GLN A 471 7.83 10.46 7.86
CA GLN A 471 7.19 9.15 8.11
C GLN A 471 7.99 7.97 7.51
N VAL A 472 9.32 8.02 7.62
CA VAL A 472 10.21 6.95 7.16
C VAL A 472 10.23 5.85 8.21
N GLU A 473 9.35 4.87 8.06
CA GLU A 473 9.26 3.72 8.96
C GLU A 473 10.43 2.74 8.75
N PRO A 474 10.84 2.00 9.79
CA PRO A 474 11.84 0.93 9.64
C PRO A 474 11.27 -0.22 8.81
N ASP A 475 12.17 -1.00 8.25
CA ASP A 475 11.77 -2.25 7.61
C ASP A 475 11.11 -3.17 8.64
N LYS A 476 9.92 -3.64 8.31
CA LYS A 476 9.12 -4.45 9.23
C LYS A 476 9.71 -5.84 9.35
N ALA A 477 9.88 -6.32 10.57
CA ALA A 477 10.23 -7.71 10.80
C ALA A 477 9.04 -8.62 10.44
N GLY A 478 9.21 -9.51 9.46
CA GLY A 478 8.18 -10.47 9.06
C GLY A 478 7.84 -10.42 7.58
N VAL A 479 7.06 -11.41 7.13
CA VAL A 479 6.53 -11.47 5.76
C VAL A 479 5.53 -10.33 5.56
N GLU A 480 5.74 -9.50 4.54
CA GLU A 480 4.85 -8.36 4.26
C GLU A 480 3.56 -8.86 3.60
N LEU A 481 2.41 -8.59 4.22
CA LEU A 481 1.09 -8.77 3.62
C LEU A 481 0.56 -7.42 3.17
N ALA A 482 0.46 -7.20 1.87
CA ALA A 482 0.09 -5.90 1.33
C ALA A 482 -0.89 -6.01 0.16
N THR A 483 -1.69 -4.96 -0.04
CA THR A 483 -2.37 -4.81 -1.32
C THR A 483 -1.37 -4.39 -2.39
N ILE A 484 -1.68 -4.74 -3.66
CA ILE A 484 -0.81 -4.37 -4.78
C ILE A 484 -0.64 -2.84 -4.87
N HIS A 485 -1.66 -2.06 -4.51
CA HIS A 485 -1.56 -0.59 -4.48
C HIS A 485 -0.54 -0.11 -3.43
N ALA A 486 -0.56 -0.70 -2.23
CA ALA A 486 0.39 -0.36 -1.17
C ALA A 486 1.83 -0.82 -1.49
N ALA A 487 1.98 -1.81 -2.35
CA ALA A 487 3.27 -2.34 -2.80
C ALA A 487 3.97 -1.45 -3.85
N LYS A 488 3.30 -0.42 -4.38
CA LYS A 488 3.93 0.50 -5.34
C LYS A 488 5.12 1.22 -4.69
N GLY A 489 6.26 1.23 -5.38
CA GLY A 489 7.51 1.79 -4.88
C GLY A 489 8.34 0.84 -3.99
N LEU A 490 7.78 -0.29 -3.58
CA LEU A 490 8.47 -1.31 -2.79
C LEU A 490 9.01 -2.44 -3.68
N GLU A 491 9.84 -3.33 -3.10
CA GLU A 491 10.40 -4.49 -3.80
C GLU A 491 10.90 -5.54 -2.79
N TRP A 492 10.80 -6.83 -3.16
CA TRP A 492 11.18 -7.97 -2.30
C TRP A 492 11.90 -9.04 -3.13
N ASP A 493 12.72 -9.85 -2.47
CA ASP A 493 13.42 -10.95 -3.12
C ASP A 493 12.44 -12.03 -3.60
N ALA A 494 11.41 -12.31 -2.79
CA ALA A 494 10.35 -13.26 -3.16
C ALA A 494 8.95 -12.63 -3.02
N VAL A 495 8.15 -12.76 -4.08
CA VAL A 495 6.77 -12.26 -4.11
C VAL A 495 5.79 -13.38 -4.44
N PHE A 496 4.76 -13.51 -3.62
CA PHE A 496 3.60 -14.35 -3.85
C PHE A 496 2.41 -13.47 -4.23
N LEU A 497 1.99 -13.52 -5.48
CA LEU A 497 0.85 -12.78 -5.97
C LEU A 497 -0.38 -13.70 -5.96
N VAL A 498 -1.33 -13.43 -5.06
CA VAL A 498 -2.41 -14.35 -4.70
C VAL A 498 -3.79 -13.86 -5.12
N GLY A 499 -4.75 -14.78 -5.18
CA GLY A 499 -6.14 -14.48 -5.49
C GLY A 499 -6.37 -14.03 -6.93
N LEU A 500 -5.60 -14.53 -7.89
CA LEU A 500 -5.67 -14.15 -9.31
C LEU A 500 -6.87 -14.76 -10.01
N SER A 501 -8.06 -14.32 -9.60
CA SER A 501 -9.34 -14.80 -10.12
C SER A 501 -10.25 -13.64 -10.52
N GLU A 502 -11.18 -13.93 -11.45
CA GLU A 502 -12.25 -13.01 -11.84
C GLU A 502 -13.02 -12.51 -10.61
N GLY A 503 -13.22 -11.21 -10.54
CA GLY A 503 -13.87 -10.53 -9.44
C GLY A 503 -12.94 -10.10 -8.30
N LEU A 504 -11.71 -10.63 -8.26
CA LEU A 504 -10.63 -10.13 -7.39
C LEU A 504 -9.60 -9.33 -8.22
N LEU A 505 -8.95 -9.92 -9.22
CA LEU A 505 -8.09 -9.23 -10.15
C LEU A 505 -8.34 -9.76 -11.57
N PRO A 506 -9.06 -9.06 -12.46
CA PRO A 506 -9.63 -7.72 -12.26
C PRO A 506 -10.77 -7.73 -11.24
N ILE A 507 -10.90 -6.61 -10.50
CA ILE A 507 -11.95 -6.47 -9.50
C ILE A 507 -13.34 -6.36 -10.16
N SER A 508 -14.38 -6.80 -9.48
CA SER A 508 -15.73 -6.97 -10.04
C SER A 508 -16.35 -5.69 -10.60
N TYR A 509 -15.98 -4.53 -10.08
CA TYR A 509 -16.48 -3.23 -10.56
C TYR A 509 -15.63 -2.62 -11.69
N ALA A 510 -14.51 -3.22 -12.09
CA ALA A 510 -13.74 -2.79 -13.27
C ALA A 510 -14.46 -3.21 -14.57
N LYS A 511 -15.57 -2.52 -14.88
CA LYS A 511 -16.46 -2.88 -16.00
C LYS A 511 -16.07 -2.25 -17.32
N THR A 512 -15.47 -1.05 -17.29
CA THR A 512 -15.05 -0.33 -18.51
C THR A 512 -13.72 -0.87 -19.05
N PRO A 513 -13.42 -0.67 -20.34
CA PRO A 513 -12.12 -1.02 -20.90
C PRO A 513 -10.95 -0.34 -20.15
N GLU A 514 -11.10 0.94 -19.82
CA GLU A 514 -10.10 1.76 -19.13
C GLU A 514 -9.83 1.21 -17.73
N ALA A 515 -10.88 0.89 -16.96
CA ALA A 515 -10.75 0.29 -15.63
C ALA A 515 -10.08 -1.09 -15.69
N ARG A 516 -10.32 -1.89 -16.74
CA ARG A 516 -9.64 -3.17 -16.93
C ARG A 516 -8.16 -3.00 -17.29
N GLU A 517 -7.84 -1.97 -18.06
CA GLU A 517 -6.43 -1.65 -18.34
C GLU A 517 -5.70 -1.16 -17.10
N GLU A 518 -6.38 -0.46 -16.18
CA GLU A 518 -5.81 -0.12 -14.88
C GLU A 518 -5.53 -1.37 -14.03
N GLU A 519 -6.46 -2.33 -14.01
CA GLU A 519 -6.22 -3.63 -13.35
C GLU A 519 -5.06 -4.42 -14.01
N ARG A 520 -4.84 -4.26 -15.32
CA ARG A 520 -3.66 -4.82 -16.01
C ARG A 520 -2.38 -4.13 -15.58
N ARG A 521 -2.37 -2.79 -15.46
CA ARG A 521 -1.22 -2.05 -14.90
C ARG A 521 -0.96 -2.46 -13.46
N LEU A 522 -2.03 -2.70 -12.69
CA LEU A 522 -1.89 -3.20 -11.33
C LEU A 522 -1.21 -4.58 -11.27
N LEU A 523 -1.57 -5.49 -12.19
CA LEU A 523 -0.88 -6.78 -12.34
C LEU A 523 0.60 -6.58 -12.71
N TYR A 524 0.91 -5.67 -13.63
CA TYR A 524 2.28 -5.32 -14.00
C TYR A 524 3.07 -4.78 -12.80
N VAL A 525 2.48 -3.87 -12.02
CA VAL A 525 3.10 -3.36 -10.79
C VAL A 525 3.42 -4.51 -9.85
N ALA A 526 2.47 -5.42 -9.60
CA ALA A 526 2.68 -6.56 -8.71
C ALA A 526 3.82 -7.47 -9.16
N VAL A 527 3.86 -7.84 -10.45
CA VAL A 527 4.91 -8.67 -11.04
C VAL A 527 6.28 -8.03 -10.88
N THR A 528 6.38 -6.73 -11.12
CA THR A 528 7.65 -5.98 -11.05
C THR A 528 8.11 -5.65 -9.63
N ARG A 529 7.41 -6.14 -8.60
CA ARG A 529 7.89 -6.03 -7.20
C ARG A 529 8.88 -7.11 -6.84
N ALA A 530 8.88 -8.23 -7.58
CA ALA A 530 9.78 -9.35 -7.34
C ALA A 530 11.17 -9.11 -7.93
N ARG A 531 12.19 -9.44 -7.15
CA ARG A 531 13.59 -9.44 -7.58
C ARG A 531 13.99 -10.81 -8.13
N ASP A 532 13.86 -11.86 -7.31
CA ASP A 532 14.41 -13.20 -7.58
C ASP A 532 13.34 -14.25 -7.83
N LEU A 533 12.29 -14.26 -7.02
CA LEU A 533 11.24 -15.27 -7.04
C LEU A 533 9.86 -14.62 -7.17
N LEU A 534 9.07 -15.19 -8.07
CA LEU A 534 7.68 -14.80 -8.26
C LEU A 534 6.79 -16.04 -8.36
N THR A 535 5.78 -16.12 -7.53
CA THR A 535 4.74 -17.15 -7.61
C THR A 535 3.36 -16.50 -7.77
N LEU A 536 2.63 -16.94 -8.80
CA LEU A 536 1.25 -16.54 -9.06
C LEU A 536 0.31 -17.64 -8.61
N SER A 537 -0.75 -17.28 -7.87
CA SER A 537 -1.74 -18.27 -7.42
C SER A 537 -3.18 -17.81 -7.55
N TRP A 538 -4.09 -18.77 -7.64
CA TRP A 538 -5.52 -18.55 -7.60
C TRP A 538 -6.25 -19.76 -7.03
N ALA A 539 -7.43 -19.53 -6.45
CA ALA A 539 -8.30 -20.54 -5.89
C ALA A 539 -9.56 -20.72 -6.74
N ARG A 540 -9.99 -21.99 -6.94
CA ARG A 540 -11.18 -22.36 -7.73
C ARG A 540 -12.50 -22.02 -7.06
N SER A 541 -12.52 -21.86 -5.74
CA SER A 541 -13.70 -21.49 -4.95
C SER A 541 -13.33 -20.63 -3.75
N ARG A 542 -14.32 -19.97 -3.15
CA ARG A 542 -14.12 -19.17 -1.94
C ARG A 542 -14.00 -20.01 -0.68
N GLY A 543 -14.66 -21.13 -0.61
CA GLY A 543 -14.70 -22.00 0.58
C GLY A 543 -14.61 -23.47 0.22
N ALA A 544 -14.30 -24.30 1.22
CA ALA A 544 -14.13 -25.74 1.10
C ALA A 544 -15.40 -26.49 0.66
N ASP A 545 -16.57 -25.86 0.81
CA ASP A 545 -17.87 -26.39 0.37
C ASP A 545 -18.10 -26.24 -1.15
N GLY A 546 -17.14 -25.72 -1.89
CA GLY A 546 -17.22 -25.49 -3.33
C GLY A 546 -18.20 -24.40 -3.74
N ARG A 547 -18.78 -23.65 -2.78
CA ARG A 547 -19.63 -22.49 -3.08
C ARG A 547 -18.75 -21.34 -3.56
N GLY A 548 -19.29 -20.53 -4.50
CA GLY A 548 -18.56 -19.40 -5.06
C GLY A 548 -17.45 -19.82 -6.02
N LYS A 549 -17.76 -20.73 -6.97
CA LYS A 549 -16.82 -21.11 -8.06
C LYS A 549 -16.28 -19.88 -8.74
N ARG A 550 -14.96 -19.82 -8.86
CA ARG A 550 -14.21 -18.76 -9.52
C ARG A 550 -13.60 -19.25 -10.82
N LYS A 551 -13.27 -18.30 -11.67
CA LYS A 551 -12.47 -18.52 -12.87
C LYS A 551 -11.13 -17.81 -12.65
N ARG A 552 -10.08 -18.37 -13.22
CA ARG A 552 -8.78 -17.69 -13.27
C ARG A 552 -8.95 -16.33 -13.94
N SER A 553 -8.17 -15.35 -13.49
CA SER A 553 -8.11 -14.00 -14.07
C SER A 553 -7.89 -14.04 -15.58
N ARG A 554 -8.75 -13.34 -16.32
CA ARG A 554 -8.57 -13.14 -17.79
C ARG A 554 -7.32 -12.34 -18.13
N LEU A 555 -6.77 -11.58 -17.21
CA LEU A 555 -5.53 -10.85 -17.41
C LEU A 555 -4.33 -11.80 -17.65
N LEU A 556 -4.47 -13.06 -17.25
CA LEU A 556 -3.48 -14.11 -17.42
C LEU A 556 -3.75 -15.04 -18.63
N ASP A 557 -4.76 -14.72 -19.45
CA ASP A 557 -5.03 -15.52 -20.65
C ASP A 557 -3.85 -15.45 -21.64
N GLY A 558 -3.39 -16.65 -22.05
CA GLY A 558 -2.20 -16.81 -22.88
C GLY A 558 -0.86 -16.55 -22.16
N ILE A 559 -0.88 -16.26 -20.84
CA ILE A 559 0.31 -16.16 -19.98
C ILE A 559 0.42 -17.41 -19.10
N TRP A 560 -0.69 -17.80 -18.48
CA TRP A 560 -0.72 -18.99 -17.63
C TRP A 560 -0.39 -20.24 -18.43
N PRO A 561 0.57 -21.06 -17.97
CA PRO A 561 0.94 -22.28 -18.67
C PRO A 561 -0.29 -23.16 -18.90
N GLN A 562 -0.41 -23.69 -20.15
CA GLN A 562 -1.43 -24.70 -20.41
C GLN A 562 -1.09 -25.93 -19.55
N GLU A 563 -2.05 -26.43 -18.79
CA GLU A 563 -1.94 -27.72 -18.13
C GLU A 563 -1.67 -28.76 -19.26
N ARG A 564 -0.39 -29.07 -19.49
CA ARG A 564 -0.07 -30.26 -20.28
C ARG A 564 -0.71 -31.40 -19.53
N GLY A 565 -1.64 -32.12 -20.16
CA GLY A 565 -2.34 -33.26 -19.60
C GLY A 565 -1.38 -34.35 -19.15
N VAL A 566 -0.73 -34.13 -18.03
CA VAL A 566 -0.19 -35.22 -17.21
C VAL A 566 -1.41 -35.88 -16.63
N GLY A 567 -1.62 -37.14 -16.95
CA GLY A 567 -2.82 -37.92 -16.65
C GLY A 567 -3.36 -37.57 -15.27
N ALA A 568 -4.62 -37.13 -15.25
CA ALA A 568 -5.30 -36.66 -14.06
C ALA A 568 -4.98 -37.61 -12.89
N PRO A 569 -4.44 -37.14 -11.76
CA PRO A 569 -4.43 -37.92 -10.57
C PRO A 569 -5.89 -38.28 -10.31
N LYS A 570 -6.19 -39.57 -10.18
CA LYS A 570 -7.54 -40.06 -9.88
C LYS A 570 -8.13 -39.16 -8.82
N LYS A 571 -9.19 -38.41 -9.15
CA LYS A 571 -9.95 -37.61 -8.22
C LYS A 571 -10.19 -38.46 -6.97
N LYS A 572 -9.52 -38.15 -5.86
CA LYS A 572 -10.09 -38.45 -4.56
C LYS A 572 -11.37 -37.63 -4.51
N VAL A 573 -12.49 -38.28 -4.74
CA VAL A 573 -13.82 -37.72 -4.58
C VAL A 573 -13.88 -37.23 -3.15
N ARG A 574 -13.72 -35.93 -2.90
CA ARG A 574 -14.06 -35.35 -1.61
C ARG A 574 -15.55 -35.57 -1.43
N ALA A 575 -15.87 -36.41 -0.46
CA ALA A 575 -17.26 -36.68 -0.11
C ALA A 575 -17.94 -35.33 0.16
N SER A 576 -19.13 -35.10 -0.42
CA SER A 576 -19.91 -33.90 -0.12
C SER A 576 -20.23 -33.88 1.40
N THR A 577 -20.45 -32.68 1.97
CA THR A 577 -20.85 -32.55 3.40
C THR A 577 -22.02 -33.50 3.73
N ARG A 578 -22.90 -33.71 2.77
CA ARG A 578 -24.02 -34.65 2.88
C ARG A 578 -23.54 -36.12 2.93
N ALA A 579 -22.52 -36.49 2.13
CA ALA A 579 -21.93 -37.82 2.15
C ALA A 579 -21.08 -38.03 3.44
N LEU A 580 -20.40 -36.99 3.95
CA LEU A 580 -19.69 -37.04 5.21
C LEU A 580 -20.61 -37.11 6.42
N ASN A 581 -21.79 -36.46 6.37
CA ASN A 581 -22.80 -36.60 7.41
C ASN A 581 -23.45 -37.98 7.37
N HIS A 582 -23.73 -38.53 6.18
CA HIS A 582 -24.26 -39.88 6.02
C HIS A 582 -23.27 -40.96 6.51
N ALA A 583 -21.99 -40.82 6.16
CA ALA A 583 -20.95 -41.71 6.67
C ALA A 583 -20.80 -41.62 8.20
N PHE A 584 -20.92 -40.40 8.77
CA PHE A 584 -20.93 -40.21 10.22
C PHE A 584 -22.15 -40.86 10.88
N GLU A 585 -23.33 -40.77 10.28
CA GLU A 585 -24.56 -41.42 10.77
C GLU A 585 -24.47 -42.95 10.68
N GLU A 586 -23.69 -43.53 9.77
CA GLU A 586 -23.46 -44.96 9.63
C GLU A 586 -22.38 -45.48 10.63
N GLU A 587 -21.38 -44.69 10.96
CA GLU A 587 -20.22 -45.14 11.74
C GLU A 587 -20.22 -44.69 13.22
N ALA A 588 -20.98 -43.62 13.54
CA ALA A 588 -20.95 -43.04 14.90
C ALA A 588 -21.93 -43.74 15.84
N SER A 589 -21.69 -43.66 17.14
CA SER A 589 -22.61 -44.17 18.14
C SER A 589 -23.97 -43.44 18.13
N PRO A 590 -25.06 -44.09 18.50
CA PRO A 590 -26.36 -43.41 18.60
C PRO A 590 -26.37 -42.18 19.45
N GLN A 591 -25.54 -42.14 20.52
CA GLN A 591 -25.35 -40.98 21.39
C GLN A 591 -24.65 -39.83 20.67
N ALA A 592 -23.64 -40.11 19.84
CA ALA A 592 -22.93 -39.10 19.05
C ALA A 592 -23.82 -38.52 17.95
N ILE A 593 -24.66 -39.31 17.34
CA ILE A 593 -25.62 -38.88 16.32
C ILE A 593 -26.67 -37.93 16.93
N ASP A 594 -27.22 -38.29 18.08
CA ASP A 594 -28.17 -37.45 18.81
C ASP A 594 -27.52 -36.11 19.26
N LEU A 595 -26.33 -36.18 19.84
CA LEU A 595 -25.59 -34.98 20.25
C LEU A 595 -25.26 -34.09 19.06
N PHE A 596 -24.87 -34.65 17.92
CA PHE A 596 -24.60 -33.87 16.70
C PHE A 596 -25.87 -33.14 16.22
N ALA A 597 -27.02 -33.78 16.25
CA ALA A 597 -28.30 -33.17 15.87
C ALA A 597 -28.67 -32.00 16.79
N ARG A 598 -28.50 -32.16 18.12
CA ARG A 598 -28.73 -31.11 19.13
C ARG A 598 -27.77 -29.94 18.98
N LEU A 599 -26.49 -30.20 18.80
CA LEU A 599 -25.47 -29.17 18.54
C LEU A 599 -25.76 -28.37 17.26
N LYS A 600 -26.25 -29.05 16.21
CA LYS A 600 -26.61 -28.40 14.94
C LYS A 600 -27.85 -27.51 15.09
N ALA A 601 -28.86 -27.95 15.84
CA ALA A 601 -30.06 -27.17 16.13
C ALA A 601 -29.71 -25.92 16.96
N TRP A 602 -28.92 -26.07 18.02
CA TRP A 602 -28.43 -24.99 18.86
C TRP A 602 -27.61 -23.98 18.05
N ARG A 603 -26.63 -24.45 17.26
CA ARG A 603 -25.83 -23.58 16.38
C ARG A 603 -26.70 -22.73 15.45
N LEU A 604 -27.75 -23.30 14.90
CA LEU A 604 -28.69 -22.61 14.01
C LEU A 604 -29.41 -21.48 14.76
N ALA A 605 -29.85 -21.73 15.99
CA ALA A 605 -30.50 -20.74 16.84
C ALA A 605 -29.54 -19.58 17.17
N VAL A 606 -28.34 -19.88 17.63
CA VAL A 606 -27.27 -18.87 17.91
C VAL A 606 -26.91 -18.08 16.66
N SER A 607 -26.83 -18.73 15.51
CA SER A 607 -26.52 -18.09 14.22
C SER A 607 -27.61 -17.08 13.82
N ARG A 608 -28.88 -17.42 14.00
CA ARG A 608 -30.01 -16.52 13.72
C ARG A 608 -30.03 -15.31 14.64
N GLN A 609 -29.83 -15.54 15.93
CA GLN A 609 -29.77 -14.47 16.94
C GLN A 609 -28.61 -13.49 16.67
N ALA A 610 -27.43 -14.01 16.38
CA ALA A 610 -26.24 -13.20 16.15
C ALA A 610 -26.15 -12.59 14.74
N GLY A 611 -27.11 -12.89 13.83
CA GLY A 611 -27.09 -12.40 12.45
C GLY A 611 -25.87 -12.88 11.63
N VAL A 612 -25.24 -14.01 12.01
CA VAL A 612 -24.05 -14.54 11.36
C VAL A 612 -24.32 -15.90 10.72
N PRO A 613 -23.60 -16.29 9.66
CA PRO A 613 -23.76 -17.61 9.06
C PRO A 613 -23.43 -18.74 10.06
N PRO A 614 -24.15 -19.91 10.03
CA PRO A 614 -23.95 -21.01 10.99
C PRO A 614 -22.51 -21.51 11.10
N PHE A 615 -21.74 -21.50 10.03
CA PHE A 615 -20.33 -21.93 10.03
C PHE A 615 -19.41 -20.95 10.79
N ALA A 616 -19.80 -19.69 10.97
CA ALA A 616 -19.03 -18.72 11.77
C ALA A 616 -19.08 -19.08 13.27
N VAL A 617 -20.18 -19.70 13.72
CA VAL A 617 -20.30 -20.24 15.08
C VAL A 617 -19.44 -21.52 15.19
N PHE A 618 -19.78 -22.57 14.45
CA PHE A 618 -19.00 -23.81 14.33
C PHE A 618 -19.22 -24.48 12.97
N THR A 619 -18.20 -25.12 12.40
CA THR A 619 -18.33 -25.94 11.19
C THR A 619 -19.01 -27.29 11.52
N ASP A 620 -19.61 -27.95 10.53
CA ASP A 620 -20.19 -29.29 10.71
C ASP A 620 -19.13 -30.31 11.15
N GLN A 621 -17.87 -30.15 10.71
CA GLN A 621 -16.75 -30.99 11.14
C GLN A 621 -16.48 -30.79 12.63
N THR A 622 -16.39 -29.56 13.11
CA THR A 622 -16.18 -29.23 14.53
C THR A 622 -17.31 -29.83 15.39
N LEU A 623 -18.56 -29.75 14.92
CA LEU A 623 -19.69 -30.33 15.66
C LEU A 623 -19.64 -31.86 15.69
N ARG A 624 -19.19 -32.53 14.62
CA ARG A 624 -18.96 -33.98 14.62
C ARG A 624 -17.82 -34.36 15.61
N ASP A 625 -16.74 -33.61 15.58
CA ASP A 625 -15.60 -33.83 16.47
C ASP A 625 -16.00 -33.67 17.96
N ILE A 626 -16.86 -32.68 18.29
CA ILE A 626 -17.46 -32.52 19.62
C ILE A 626 -18.35 -33.74 19.98
N ALA A 627 -19.21 -34.16 19.04
CA ALA A 627 -20.11 -35.24 19.26
C ALA A 627 -19.41 -36.59 19.50
N VAL A 628 -18.29 -36.84 18.82
CA VAL A 628 -17.50 -38.04 19.01
C VAL A 628 -16.65 -37.93 20.32
N ALA A 629 -16.04 -36.79 20.56
CA ALA A 629 -15.15 -36.59 21.70
C ALA A 629 -15.89 -36.48 23.04
N MET A 630 -17.17 -36.06 23.03
CA MET A 630 -17.98 -35.82 24.23
C MET A 630 -17.25 -35.13 25.38
N PRO A 631 -16.69 -33.92 25.18
CA PRO A 631 -15.82 -33.24 26.13
C PRO A 631 -16.55 -32.93 27.44
N LYS A 632 -15.95 -33.27 28.59
CA LYS A 632 -16.56 -33.09 29.92
C LYS A 632 -16.20 -31.74 30.57
N ASN A 633 -15.20 -31.06 30.05
CA ASN A 633 -14.72 -29.78 30.57
C ASN A 633 -14.11 -28.90 29.46
N THR A 634 -13.82 -27.65 29.79
CA THR A 634 -13.28 -26.65 28.85
C THR A 634 -11.90 -27.02 28.32
N THR A 635 -11.07 -27.73 29.09
CA THR A 635 -9.75 -28.21 28.68
C THR A 635 -9.85 -29.22 27.54
N GLN A 636 -10.76 -30.19 27.67
CA GLN A 636 -11.03 -31.18 26.63
C GLN A 636 -11.69 -30.55 25.38
N LEU A 637 -12.57 -29.56 25.58
CA LEU A 637 -13.21 -28.85 24.50
C LEU A 637 -12.19 -28.04 23.67
N ARG A 638 -11.19 -27.47 24.32
CA ARG A 638 -10.15 -26.65 23.67
C ARG A 638 -9.24 -27.47 22.72
N VAL A 639 -9.08 -28.76 22.95
CA VAL A 639 -8.25 -29.64 22.10
C VAL A 639 -8.95 -29.96 20.76
N ILE A 640 -10.26 -29.73 20.66
CA ILE A 640 -11.02 -30.03 19.45
C ILE A 640 -10.72 -29.01 18.36
N ARG A 641 -10.38 -29.49 17.17
CA ARG A 641 -10.03 -28.65 16.02
C ARG A 641 -11.14 -27.66 15.67
N GLY A 642 -10.78 -26.38 15.56
CA GLY A 642 -11.74 -25.30 15.26
C GLY A 642 -12.34 -24.62 16.48
N ILE A 643 -11.86 -24.93 17.70
CA ILE A 643 -12.26 -24.31 18.96
C ILE A 643 -11.06 -23.57 19.58
N GLY A 644 -10.91 -22.30 19.27
CA GLY A 644 -9.93 -21.39 19.88
C GLY A 644 -10.47 -20.71 21.14
N ASP A 645 -9.61 -19.95 21.85
CA ASP A 645 -9.92 -19.31 23.13
C ASP A 645 -11.17 -18.45 23.11
N VAL A 646 -11.40 -17.68 22.04
CA VAL A 646 -12.61 -16.86 21.87
C VAL A 646 -13.87 -17.71 21.84
N LYS A 647 -13.83 -18.86 21.14
CA LYS A 647 -14.98 -19.77 21.06
C LYS A 647 -15.19 -20.53 22.37
N VAL A 648 -14.12 -20.84 23.09
CA VAL A 648 -14.22 -21.41 24.44
C VAL A 648 -14.90 -20.43 25.39
N GLN A 649 -14.46 -19.18 25.44
CA GLN A 649 -15.06 -18.15 26.29
C GLN A 649 -16.54 -17.94 25.98
N ARG A 650 -16.92 -17.92 24.71
CA ARG A 650 -18.26 -17.60 24.28
C ARG A 650 -19.24 -18.77 24.29
N PHE A 651 -18.78 -19.98 23.99
CA PHE A 651 -19.64 -21.11 23.71
C PHE A 651 -19.38 -22.36 24.55
N ALA A 652 -18.35 -22.36 25.45
CA ALA A 652 -18.06 -23.57 26.22
C ALA A 652 -19.21 -24.00 27.14
N ALA A 653 -19.85 -23.07 27.83
CA ALA A 653 -20.93 -23.37 28.76
C ALA A 653 -22.12 -24.06 28.06
N PRO A 654 -22.72 -23.49 26.99
CA PRO A 654 -23.84 -24.12 26.29
C PRO A 654 -23.43 -25.44 25.58
N VAL A 655 -22.23 -25.54 25.02
CA VAL A 655 -21.76 -26.78 24.37
C VAL A 655 -21.60 -27.89 25.39
N LEU A 656 -20.98 -27.62 26.55
CA LEU A 656 -20.82 -28.63 27.61
C LEU A 656 -22.17 -29.04 28.24
N ALA A 657 -23.14 -28.13 28.36
CA ALA A 657 -24.48 -28.42 28.79
C ALA A 657 -25.16 -29.40 27.80
N LEU A 658 -25.06 -29.14 26.50
CA LEU A 658 -25.59 -30.05 25.45
C LEU A 658 -24.91 -31.42 25.51
N VAL A 659 -23.62 -31.48 25.76
CA VAL A 659 -22.88 -32.77 25.91
C VAL A 659 -23.37 -33.53 27.13
N ARG A 660 -23.77 -32.88 28.22
CA ARG A 660 -24.36 -33.53 29.41
C ARG A 660 -25.82 -33.92 29.22
N GLY A 661 -26.43 -33.59 28.11
CA GLY A 661 -27.85 -33.91 27.84
C GLY A 661 -28.84 -32.84 28.34
N GLU A 662 -28.37 -31.70 28.77
CA GLU A 662 -29.18 -30.57 29.25
C GLU A 662 -29.82 -29.81 28.06
N GLU A 663 -31.01 -29.28 28.23
CA GLU A 663 -31.59 -28.35 27.25
C GLU A 663 -30.99 -26.99 27.39
N VAL A 664 -30.54 -26.40 26.26
CA VAL A 664 -30.01 -25.05 26.19
C VAL A 664 -30.99 -24.18 25.41
N VAL A 665 -31.65 -23.31 26.15
CA VAL A 665 -32.54 -22.28 25.54
C VAL A 665 -31.64 -21.11 25.10
N VAL A 666 -31.81 -20.70 23.85
CA VAL A 666 -31.19 -19.48 23.32
C VAL A 666 -32.25 -18.40 23.47
N ASP A 667 -32.13 -17.53 24.50
CA ASP A 667 -33.09 -16.47 24.77
C ASP A 667 -33.19 -15.50 23.59
N GLU A 668 -34.39 -15.13 23.19
CA GLU A 668 -34.67 -14.20 22.08
C GLU A 668 -34.39 -12.71 22.46
N GLU A 669 -34.06 -12.41 23.73
CA GLU A 669 -33.82 -11.06 24.22
C GLU A 669 -32.43 -10.96 24.87
N ALA A 670 -31.43 -10.42 24.14
CA ALA A 670 -30.30 -9.62 24.65
C ALA A 670 -29.57 -8.92 23.50
#